data_80921b16a427169f761acbfa4bea1bca
#
_entry.id   80921b16a427169f761acbfa4bea1bca
#
_cell.length_a   1.000
_cell.length_b   1.000
_cell.length_c   1.000
_cell.angle_alpha   90.00
_cell.angle_beta   90.00
_cell.angle_gamma   90.00
#
_symmetry.space_group_name_H-M   'P 1'
#
loop_
_entity.id
_entity.type
_entity.pdbx_description
1 polymer ?
#
loop_
_entity_poly.entity_id
_entity_poly.type
_entity_poly.pdbx_seq_one_letter_code
_entity_poly.pdbx_strand_id
1 'polypeptide(L)'
;MAPREEPPFSLADPRAGGHFVPHRVLGWRRGHLHVGRRGYDDAVAASMYLSSAEPFTGKSALALGLFDLLTRSGGRVVVFRPVVAGDPTTDSVLSVLVPRMDPSLGLTAAACAGVSYDDLHDDAERALAAIVQRFKQVERSADFVLIVGSDFTDVGNPAELGVNARIAANLGAKMILVLSGRDTADERHRTQAELVNALESTLPELEHAHAELAALAVNRAEPDALEAITEALTAELSTAGHEVPVWAIPEEPILVAPSVAQIIDAVDGELYSGDEAVLSREVLAVTLSGMSMEHVLDRLHEGGAVVVAADRTETLLGVLMAHQADTFPSLACIVVNGPFEFSPVITRMLEGIGASIPIIRTELNSYETARRIVTTRGNVLASQRKIDLALRSVEARIPADDITALTGQAPAGAITPLMFEYTLLDRARADRQHIVLPEGNDDRVLQAASTLLARGVAELTILGDERAIRARAAELGVDIAEAHVVSPEDPELLERFAVEYARLRAHKGITLEHAREKVRDVSYFGTLMVQQGLADGMVSGAVHTTAHTIKPGFEIVKTKPGVSIVSSVFLMALADRVLVYGDCAVNPDPSAEQLADIAISSAETAASFGIEPRVAMLSYSTGESGSGADVDKVREATRLVHERAPELLVDGPIQYDAASDLSVGTKKMPGSEVAGRATVFIFPDLNTGNNTYKAVQRSAGALAIGPVLQGINAPINDLSRGALVSDIVNTVAITAIQAQARSANRDTAADASAAATKETA
;
A
#
# COMPACT_ATOMS: atom_id res chain seq x y z
N MET A 1 -14.09 27.43 63.99
CA MET A 1 -15.07 28.51 64.18
C MET A 1 -15.65 28.79 62.79
N ALA A 2 -16.82 28.31 62.57
CA ALA A 2 -17.72 28.66 61.50
C ALA A 2 -18.55 29.89 61.90
N PRO A 3 -19.50 30.37 61.13
CA PRO A 3 -19.71 30.60 59.70
C PRO A 3 -20.46 31.94 59.45
N ARG A 4 -21.02 32.10 58.26
CA ARG A 4 -22.19 32.92 57.85
C ARG A 4 -21.89 33.96 56.81
N GLU A 5 -22.66 34.29 55.78
CA GLU A 5 -23.96 33.83 55.24
C GLU A 5 -24.20 34.67 53.98
N GLU A 6 -24.75 34.08 52.92
CA GLU A 6 -25.48 34.78 51.87
C GLU A 6 -26.81 35.36 52.42
N PRO A 7 -27.65 36.11 51.72
CA PRO A 7 -28.08 36.26 50.36
C PRO A 7 -28.64 37.68 50.01
N PRO A 8 -29.69 37.97 49.16
CA PRO A 8 -30.13 37.38 47.90
C PRO A 8 -30.58 38.41 46.78
N PHE A 9 -30.91 37.88 45.64
CA PHE A 9 -31.90 38.31 44.59
C PHE A 9 -32.49 39.73 44.56
N SER A 10 -32.53 40.35 43.34
CA SER A 10 -33.77 40.95 42.85
C SER A 10 -33.76 41.11 41.31
N LEU A 11 -34.83 40.63 40.72
CA LEU A 11 -35.35 40.86 39.36
C LEU A 11 -35.89 42.30 39.23
N ALA A 12 -35.73 42.93 38.08
CA ALA A 12 -36.75 43.75 37.46
C ALA A 12 -36.48 44.09 36.02
N ASP A 13 -37.45 43.99 35.22
CA ASP A 13 -37.83 43.91 33.82
C ASP A 13 -38.04 45.35 33.20
N PRO A 14 -38.51 45.45 31.96
CA PRO A 14 -37.80 45.87 30.77
C PRO A 14 -38.39 47.19 30.14
N ARG A 15 -37.91 47.53 28.92
CA ARG A 15 -38.48 48.51 27.95
C ARG A 15 -37.68 49.78 27.74
N ALA A 16 -36.94 49.79 26.65
CA ALA A 16 -36.89 50.88 25.70
C ALA A 16 -36.32 50.39 24.36
N GLY A 17 -37.10 50.55 23.30
CA GLY A 17 -36.81 50.05 21.95
C GLY A 17 -35.78 50.92 21.23
N GLY A 18 -34.97 50.24 20.44
CA GLY A 18 -34.14 50.82 19.42
C GLY A 18 -34.05 49.81 18.26
N HIS A 19 -34.60 50.16 17.10
CA HIS A 19 -34.57 49.35 15.88
C HIS A 19 -33.13 49.14 15.43
N PHE A 20 -32.64 47.92 15.55
CA PHE A 20 -31.45 47.46 14.86
C PHE A 20 -31.87 46.51 13.74
N VAL A 21 -31.59 46.88 12.50
CA VAL A 21 -31.80 46.03 11.32
C VAL A 21 -30.73 44.98 11.32
N PRO A 22 -31.03 43.68 11.40
CA PRO A 22 -30.01 42.66 11.28
C PRO A 22 -29.66 42.49 9.81
N HIS A 23 -28.39 42.73 9.45
CA HIS A 23 -27.83 42.20 8.25
C HIS A 23 -27.97 40.67 8.31
N ARG A 24 -28.64 40.10 7.31
CA ARG A 24 -28.78 38.67 7.09
C ARG A 24 -27.40 38.06 7.01
N VAL A 25 -26.99 37.36 8.06
CA VAL A 25 -25.98 36.31 8.01
C VAL A 25 -26.57 35.25 7.11
N LEU A 26 -25.89 34.99 5.99
CA LEU A 26 -26.21 33.88 5.08
C LEU A 26 -26.16 32.59 5.93
N GLY A 27 -27.36 32.09 6.21
CA GLY A 27 -27.52 30.82 6.89
C GLY A 27 -26.92 29.70 6.05
N TRP A 28 -25.97 29.05 6.59
CA TRP A 28 -25.56 27.71 6.19
C TRP A 28 -26.76 26.79 6.38
N ARG A 29 -27.59 26.64 5.32
CA ARG A 29 -28.51 25.50 5.28
C ARG A 29 -27.65 24.23 5.30
N ARG A 30 -28.11 23.21 6.01
CA ARG A 30 -27.69 21.83 5.94
C ARG A 30 -27.62 21.35 4.48
N GLY A 31 -26.67 21.84 3.73
CA GLY A 31 -26.08 21.14 2.64
C GLY A 31 -25.07 20.21 3.31
N HIS A 32 -25.38 18.92 3.37
CA HIS A 32 -24.34 17.95 3.57
C HIS A 32 -23.15 18.40 2.74
N LEU A 33 -21.97 18.55 3.33
CA LEU A 33 -20.72 18.48 2.63
C LEU A 33 -20.68 17.10 1.95
N HIS A 34 -21.47 16.94 0.91
CA HIS A 34 -21.19 16.08 -0.19
C HIS A 34 -20.04 16.77 -0.96
N VAL A 35 -18.88 16.90 -0.33
CA VAL A 35 -17.63 16.76 -1.07
C VAL A 35 -17.79 15.41 -1.74
N GLY A 36 -17.92 15.44 -3.06
CA GLY A 36 -18.42 14.32 -3.82
C GLY A 36 -17.76 13.02 -3.40
N ARG A 37 -18.51 12.19 -2.70
CA ARG A 37 -18.23 10.78 -2.48
C ARG A 37 -18.09 9.99 -3.79
N ARG A 38 -18.11 10.64 -4.93
CA ARG A 38 -17.85 10.05 -6.26
C ARG A 38 -16.38 10.00 -6.64
N GLY A 39 -15.44 10.35 -5.76
CA GLY A 39 -14.00 10.30 -6.04
C GLY A 39 -13.19 9.36 -5.12
N TYR A 40 -13.82 8.75 -4.11
CA TYR A 40 -13.17 7.76 -3.24
C TYR A 40 -14.01 6.48 -3.05
N ASP A 41 -15.24 6.46 -3.56
CA ASP A 41 -16.18 5.31 -3.58
C ASP A 41 -16.21 4.57 -4.94
N ASP A 42 -15.21 4.63 -5.77
CA ASP A 42 -14.86 3.47 -6.57
C ASP A 42 -14.26 2.50 -5.55
N ALA A 43 -15.05 1.51 -5.16
CA ALA A 43 -14.72 0.58 -4.09
C ALA A 43 -13.32 0.03 -4.34
N VAL A 44 -12.36 0.48 -3.56
CA VAL A 44 -11.00 -0.08 -3.58
C VAL A 44 -11.15 -1.56 -3.28
N ALA A 45 -10.66 -2.44 -4.15
CA ALA A 45 -10.78 -3.87 -3.95
C ALA A 45 -10.17 -4.25 -2.60
N ALA A 46 -10.89 -5.03 -1.80
CA ALA A 46 -10.30 -5.56 -0.58
C ALA A 46 -9.11 -6.46 -0.97
N SER A 47 -8.00 -6.34 -0.26
CA SER A 47 -6.78 -7.08 -0.58
C SER A 47 -6.18 -7.75 0.64
N MET A 48 -5.76 -9.00 0.49
CA MET A 48 -5.09 -9.78 1.54
C MET A 48 -3.75 -10.30 1.03
N TYR A 49 -2.74 -10.19 1.87
CA TYR A 49 -1.38 -10.59 1.58
C TYR A 49 -1.04 -11.88 2.32
N LEU A 50 -0.93 -12.98 1.61
CA LEU A 50 -0.55 -14.28 2.16
C LEU A 50 0.98 -14.42 2.19
N SER A 51 1.55 -14.53 3.37
CA SER A 51 2.99 -14.70 3.56
C SER A 51 3.32 -15.71 4.65
N SER A 52 4.53 -16.23 4.63
CA SER A 52 5.04 -17.17 5.63
C SER A 52 6.37 -16.69 6.22
N ALA A 53 6.57 -16.97 7.51
CA ALA A 53 7.80 -16.66 8.22
C ALA A 53 8.95 -17.65 7.92
N GLU A 54 8.63 -18.79 7.32
CA GLU A 54 9.54 -19.93 7.19
C GLU A 54 9.28 -20.71 5.89
N PRO A 55 10.25 -21.50 5.41
CA PRO A 55 10.09 -22.31 4.20
C PRO A 55 9.13 -23.48 4.40
N PHE A 56 8.63 -24.04 3.30
CA PHE A 56 7.83 -25.27 3.27
C PHE A 56 6.54 -25.28 4.11
N THR A 57 5.96 -24.12 4.38
CA THR A 57 4.71 -23.99 5.13
C THR A 57 3.48 -24.52 4.36
N GLY A 58 3.62 -24.81 3.07
CA GLY A 58 2.49 -25.21 2.22
C GLY A 58 1.60 -24.04 1.82
N LYS A 59 2.12 -22.81 1.80
CA LYS A 59 1.44 -21.56 1.44
C LYS A 59 0.67 -21.67 0.10
N SER A 60 1.19 -22.36 -0.91
CA SER A 60 0.53 -22.52 -2.22
C SER A 60 -0.79 -23.29 -2.13
N ALA A 61 -0.87 -24.30 -1.25
CA ALA A 61 -2.12 -25.02 -0.99
C ALA A 61 -3.17 -24.12 -0.33
N LEU A 62 -2.72 -23.33 0.65
CA LEU A 62 -3.58 -22.35 1.32
C LEU A 62 -4.03 -21.23 0.36
N ALA A 63 -3.14 -20.74 -0.50
CA ALA A 63 -3.47 -19.76 -1.53
C ALA A 63 -4.56 -20.27 -2.48
N LEU A 64 -4.45 -21.53 -2.90
CA LEU A 64 -5.45 -22.18 -3.75
C LEU A 64 -6.81 -22.30 -3.05
N GLY A 65 -6.82 -22.74 -1.79
CA GLY A 65 -8.05 -22.88 -1.01
C GLY A 65 -8.72 -21.54 -0.71
N LEU A 66 -7.93 -20.53 -0.30
CA LEU A 66 -8.43 -19.16 -0.07
C LEU A 66 -8.99 -18.55 -1.36
N PHE A 67 -8.30 -18.72 -2.50
CA PHE A 67 -8.77 -18.23 -3.78
C PHE A 67 -10.14 -18.82 -4.14
N ASP A 68 -10.32 -20.13 -3.94
CA ASP A 68 -11.58 -20.82 -4.21
C ASP A 68 -12.71 -20.33 -3.27
N LEU A 69 -12.44 -20.23 -1.95
CA LEU A 69 -13.40 -19.72 -0.97
C LEU A 69 -13.82 -18.25 -1.27
N LEU A 70 -12.87 -17.40 -1.61
CA LEU A 70 -13.12 -16.02 -2.01
C LEU A 70 -13.95 -15.95 -3.30
N THR A 71 -13.65 -16.77 -4.27
CA THR A 71 -14.41 -16.83 -5.54
C THR A 71 -15.86 -17.27 -5.30
N ARG A 72 -16.09 -18.24 -4.41
CA ARG A 72 -17.44 -18.71 -4.04
C ARG A 72 -18.24 -17.68 -3.23
N SER A 73 -17.58 -16.77 -2.49
CA SER A 73 -18.27 -15.71 -1.75
C SER A 73 -18.93 -14.66 -2.67
N GLY A 74 -18.63 -14.71 -3.97
CA GLY A 74 -19.13 -13.79 -4.98
C GLY A 74 -18.23 -12.56 -5.14
N GLY A 75 -17.97 -12.19 -6.37
CA GLY A 75 -17.08 -11.08 -6.71
C GLY A 75 -15.95 -11.52 -7.66
N ARG A 76 -15.31 -10.51 -8.25
CA ARG A 76 -14.16 -10.73 -9.16
C ARG A 76 -12.90 -10.84 -8.33
N VAL A 77 -12.44 -12.08 -8.11
CA VAL A 77 -11.21 -12.36 -7.38
C VAL A 77 -10.04 -12.44 -8.35
N VAL A 78 -8.99 -11.71 -8.06
CA VAL A 78 -7.74 -11.70 -8.82
C VAL A 78 -6.57 -12.09 -7.93
N VAL A 79 -5.60 -12.82 -8.49
CA VAL A 79 -4.33 -13.11 -7.82
C VAL A 79 -3.26 -12.09 -8.24
N PHE A 80 -2.40 -11.72 -7.31
CA PHE A 80 -1.22 -10.90 -7.58
C PHE A 80 0.01 -11.49 -6.90
N ARG A 81 1.12 -11.61 -7.62
CA ARG A 81 2.42 -12.10 -7.14
C ARG A 81 3.43 -10.97 -7.17
N PRO A 82 3.72 -10.28 -6.06
CA PRO A 82 4.58 -9.09 -6.04
C PRO A 82 6.01 -9.34 -6.53
N VAL A 83 6.56 -10.49 -6.20
CA VAL A 83 7.92 -10.91 -6.57
C VAL A 83 7.88 -12.31 -7.17
N VAL A 84 8.51 -12.48 -8.31
CA VAL A 84 8.65 -13.77 -9.02
C VAL A 84 10.13 -14.11 -9.19
N ALA A 85 10.46 -15.41 -9.11
CA ALA A 85 11.86 -15.86 -9.26
C ALA A 85 12.36 -15.80 -10.73
N GLY A 86 11.45 -15.77 -11.70
CA GLY A 86 11.79 -15.80 -13.14
C GLY A 86 10.61 -15.43 -14.02
N ASP A 87 10.36 -16.20 -15.09
CA ASP A 87 9.23 -15.96 -15.98
C ASP A 87 7.88 -16.18 -15.27
N PRO A 88 7.00 -15.16 -15.24
CA PRO A 88 5.67 -15.27 -14.62
C PRO A 88 4.81 -16.42 -15.14
N THR A 89 5.01 -16.88 -16.37
CA THR A 89 4.24 -17.97 -16.98
C THR A 89 4.59 -19.33 -16.38
N THR A 90 5.78 -19.46 -15.81
CA THR A 90 6.29 -20.66 -15.14
C THR A 90 6.22 -20.59 -13.62
N ASP A 91 5.80 -19.44 -13.06
CA ASP A 91 5.61 -19.29 -11.62
C ASP A 91 4.58 -20.29 -11.11
N SER A 92 4.93 -21.03 -10.05
CA SER A 92 4.14 -22.14 -9.53
C SER A 92 2.74 -21.72 -9.04
N VAL A 93 2.58 -20.48 -8.57
CA VAL A 93 1.30 -19.95 -8.09
C VAL A 93 0.48 -19.38 -9.24
N LEU A 94 1.09 -18.52 -10.08
CA LEU A 94 0.39 -17.87 -11.19
C LEU A 94 -0.08 -18.86 -12.25
N SER A 95 0.73 -19.87 -12.59
CA SER A 95 0.37 -20.89 -13.58
C SER A 95 -0.91 -21.65 -13.23
N VAL A 96 -1.30 -21.68 -11.97
CA VAL A 96 -2.49 -22.39 -11.49
C VAL A 96 -3.65 -21.46 -11.16
N LEU A 97 -3.39 -20.33 -10.52
CA LEU A 97 -4.46 -19.42 -10.09
C LEU A 97 -4.97 -18.54 -11.22
N VAL A 98 -4.11 -18.09 -12.14
CA VAL A 98 -4.54 -17.25 -13.28
C VAL A 98 -5.57 -17.95 -14.19
N PRO A 99 -5.41 -19.23 -14.57
CA PRO A 99 -6.44 -19.95 -15.35
C PRO A 99 -7.78 -20.15 -14.62
N ARG A 100 -7.81 -19.96 -13.31
CA ARG A 100 -9.03 -20.08 -12.46
C ARG A 100 -9.74 -18.76 -12.21
N MET A 101 -9.12 -17.63 -12.57
CA MET A 101 -9.77 -16.32 -12.54
C MET A 101 -10.87 -16.25 -13.61
N ASP A 102 -11.77 -15.27 -13.45
CA ASP A 102 -12.79 -14.99 -14.48
C ASP A 102 -12.10 -14.61 -15.81
N PRO A 103 -12.31 -15.39 -16.89
CA PRO A 103 -11.68 -15.11 -18.18
C PRO A 103 -12.06 -13.76 -18.78
N SER A 104 -13.20 -13.18 -18.37
CA SER A 104 -13.66 -11.87 -18.85
C SER A 104 -12.74 -10.71 -18.42
N LEU A 105 -11.92 -10.91 -17.39
CA LEU A 105 -10.94 -9.93 -16.92
C LEU A 105 -9.76 -9.76 -17.89
N GLY A 106 -9.48 -10.76 -18.73
CA GLY A 106 -8.41 -10.71 -19.73
C GLY A 106 -6.99 -10.58 -19.12
N LEU A 107 -6.83 -10.92 -17.84
CA LEU A 107 -5.54 -10.83 -17.14
C LEU A 107 -4.66 -12.04 -17.47
N THR A 108 -3.37 -11.77 -17.67
CA THR A 108 -2.33 -12.79 -17.92
C THR A 108 -1.43 -12.95 -16.70
N ALA A 109 -0.65 -14.03 -16.63
CA ALA A 109 0.35 -14.22 -15.59
C ALA A 109 1.34 -13.01 -15.50
N ALA A 110 1.74 -12.48 -16.64
CA ALA A 110 2.60 -11.28 -16.68
C ALA A 110 1.92 -10.02 -16.11
N ALA A 111 0.61 -9.88 -16.30
CA ALA A 111 -0.15 -8.76 -15.73
C ALA A 111 -0.34 -8.93 -14.20
N CYS A 112 -0.41 -10.15 -13.71
CA CYS A 112 -0.57 -10.50 -12.30
C CYS A 112 0.79 -10.60 -11.54
N ALA A 113 1.92 -10.36 -12.20
CA ALA A 113 3.26 -10.37 -11.61
C ALA A 113 3.77 -8.96 -11.35
N GLY A 114 4.44 -8.78 -10.23
CA GLY A 114 5.17 -7.55 -9.89
C GLY A 114 6.53 -7.51 -10.58
N VAL A 115 7.61 -7.61 -9.83
CA VAL A 115 9.00 -7.54 -10.29
C VAL A 115 9.72 -8.88 -10.15
N SER A 116 10.89 -9.01 -10.77
CA SER A 116 11.78 -10.13 -10.48
C SER A 116 12.46 -9.97 -9.13
N TYR A 117 12.96 -11.07 -8.58
CA TYR A 117 13.77 -11.03 -7.36
C TYR A 117 15.05 -10.23 -7.55
N ASP A 118 15.68 -10.34 -8.73
CA ASP A 118 16.89 -9.59 -9.07
C ASP A 118 16.63 -8.08 -9.07
N ASP A 119 15.51 -7.62 -9.66
CA ASP A 119 15.12 -6.21 -9.61
C ASP A 119 14.97 -5.70 -8.17
N LEU A 120 14.37 -6.52 -7.30
CA LEU A 120 14.17 -6.17 -5.89
C LEU A 120 15.50 -6.10 -5.12
N HIS A 121 16.47 -6.94 -5.50
CA HIS A 121 17.79 -6.98 -4.86
C HIS A 121 18.69 -5.82 -5.34
N ASP A 122 18.59 -5.46 -6.62
CA ASP A 122 19.39 -4.39 -7.21
C ASP A 122 18.97 -3.00 -6.73
N ASP A 123 17.65 -2.73 -6.65
CA ASP A 123 17.10 -1.45 -6.19
C ASP A 123 15.71 -1.66 -5.55
N ALA A 124 15.69 -1.91 -4.25
CA ALA A 124 14.47 -2.23 -3.50
C ALA A 124 13.41 -1.11 -3.54
N GLU A 125 13.81 0.16 -3.54
CA GLU A 125 12.87 1.29 -3.56
C GLU A 125 12.19 1.41 -4.93
N ARG A 126 12.96 1.28 -5.99
CA ARG A 126 12.44 1.30 -7.37
C ARG A 126 11.54 0.10 -7.64
N ALA A 127 11.95 -1.07 -7.18
CA ALA A 127 11.18 -2.30 -7.30
C ALA A 127 9.84 -2.19 -6.57
N LEU A 128 9.85 -1.67 -5.33
CA LEU A 128 8.64 -1.47 -4.54
C LEU A 128 7.67 -0.49 -5.21
N ALA A 129 8.16 0.62 -5.77
CA ALA A 129 7.34 1.55 -6.53
C ALA A 129 6.72 0.89 -7.78
N ALA A 130 7.47 0.03 -8.48
CA ALA A 130 6.97 -0.73 -9.62
C ALA A 130 5.91 -1.76 -9.20
N ILE A 131 6.10 -2.45 -8.06
CA ILE A 131 5.11 -3.38 -7.47
C ILE A 131 3.80 -2.63 -7.21
N VAL A 132 3.84 -1.48 -6.51
CA VAL A 132 2.66 -0.66 -6.23
C VAL A 132 1.95 -0.25 -7.52
N GLN A 133 2.69 0.21 -8.52
CA GLN A 133 2.10 0.61 -9.80
C GLN A 133 1.38 -0.54 -10.52
N ARG A 134 1.98 -1.72 -10.58
CA ARG A 134 1.39 -2.91 -11.23
C ARG A 134 0.20 -3.45 -10.45
N PHE A 135 0.32 -3.50 -9.12
CA PHE A 135 -0.78 -3.90 -8.24
C PHE A 135 -2.02 -3.03 -8.45
N LYS A 136 -1.86 -1.71 -8.49
CA LYS A 136 -2.97 -0.77 -8.71
C LYS A 136 -3.65 -0.90 -10.07
N GLN A 137 -2.98 -1.45 -11.09
CA GLN A 137 -3.61 -1.79 -12.37
C GLN A 137 -4.51 -3.02 -12.23
N VAL A 138 -4.05 -4.03 -11.49
CA VAL A 138 -4.80 -5.27 -11.23
C VAL A 138 -5.99 -5.00 -10.30
N GLU A 139 -5.79 -4.24 -9.23
CA GLU A 139 -6.80 -3.89 -8.23
C GLU A 139 -8.06 -3.26 -8.86
N ARG A 140 -7.91 -2.40 -9.87
CA ARG A 140 -9.05 -1.75 -10.56
C ARG A 140 -9.99 -2.72 -11.27
N SER A 141 -9.53 -3.91 -11.60
CA SER A 141 -10.32 -4.95 -12.30
C SER A 141 -10.99 -5.93 -11.35
N ALA A 142 -10.72 -5.84 -10.04
CA ALA A 142 -11.11 -6.80 -9.02
C ALA A 142 -12.08 -6.22 -7.99
N ASP A 143 -12.85 -7.07 -7.36
CA ASP A 143 -13.57 -6.77 -6.12
C ASP A 143 -12.74 -7.23 -4.90
N PHE A 144 -11.87 -8.24 -5.12
CA PHE A 144 -10.92 -8.74 -4.15
C PHE A 144 -9.59 -9.16 -4.81
N VAL A 145 -8.45 -8.82 -4.17
CA VAL A 145 -7.12 -9.25 -4.64
C VAL A 145 -6.46 -10.13 -3.59
N LEU A 146 -6.19 -11.39 -3.94
CA LEU A 146 -5.35 -12.28 -3.16
C LEU A 146 -3.89 -12.09 -3.58
N ILE A 147 -3.09 -11.51 -2.71
CA ILE A 147 -1.67 -11.28 -2.94
C ILE A 147 -0.90 -12.45 -2.32
N VAL A 148 -0.07 -13.11 -3.11
CA VAL A 148 0.75 -14.23 -2.63
C VAL A 148 2.22 -13.82 -2.60
N GLY A 149 2.75 -13.63 -1.41
CA GLY A 149 4.13 -13.21 -1.19
C GLY A 149 5.15 -14.24 -1.64
N SER A 150 6.40 -13.80 -1.85
CA SER A 150 7.54 -14.67 -2.17
C SER A 150 7.78 -15.70 -1.08
N ASP A 151 8.46 -16.77 -1.43
CA ASP A 151 8.83 -17.82 -0.49
C ASP A 151 10.32 -17.77 -0.15
N PHE A 152 10.65 -18.12 1.06
CA PHE A 152 12.03 -18.31 1.50
C PHE A 152 12.78 -19.31 0.59
N THR A 153 12.07 -20.30 0.05
CA THR A 153 12.61 -21.29 -0.91
C THR A 153 12.93 -20.71 -2.27
N ASP A 154 12.24 -19.63 -2.67
CA ASP A 154 12.49 -18.96 -3.94
C ASP A 154 13.80 -18.15 -3.92
N VAL A 155 14.18 -17.63 -2.75
CA VAL A 155 15.21 -16.60 -2.61
C VAL A 155 16.30 -16.89 -1.59
N GLY A 156 16.10 -17.82 -0.66
CA GLY A 156 17.10 -18.21 0.34
C GLY A 156 17.52 -17.10 1.32
N ASN A 157 16.71 -16.06 1.49
CA ASN A 157 17.01 -14.90 2.33
C ASN A 157 16.27 -14.97 3.67
N PRO A 158 16.96 -14.93 4.83
CA PRO A 158 16.31 -14.94 6.15
C PRO A 158 15.40 -13.74 6.44
N ALA A 159 15.59 -12.62 5.75
CA ALA A 159 14.79 -11.41 5.93
C ALA A 159 13.51 -11.37 5.07
N GLU A 160 13.10 -12.46 4.43
CA GLU A 160 12.03 -12.52 3.45
C GLU A 160 10.67 -12.10 4.02
N LEU A 161 10.38 -12.41 5.28
CA LEU A 161 9.16 -11.98 5.94
C LEU A 161 9.08 -10.46 6.05
N GLY A 162 10.16 -9.81 6.49
CA GLY A 162 10.22 -8.34 6.58
C GLY A 162 10.03 -7.66 5.23
N VAL A 163 10.57 -8.25 4.15
CA VAL A 163 10.34 -7.76 2.78
C VAL A 163 8.86 -7.90 2.39
N ASN A 164 8.25 -9.05 2.62
CA ASN A 164 6.83 -9.28 2.34
C ASN A 164 5.93 -8.37 3.19
N ALA A 165 6.24 -8.17 4.47
CA ALA A 165 5.51 -7.27 5.35
C ALA A 165 5.57 -5.82 4.85
N ARG A 166 6.75 -5.37 4.42
CA ARG A 166 6.94 -4.05 3.82
C ARG A 166 6.16 -3.90 2.51
N ILE A 167 6.14 -4.92 1.66
CA ILE A 167 5.33 -4.91 0.44
C ILE A 167 3.85 -4.84 0.80
N ALA A 168 3.36 -5.67 1.73
CA ALA A 168 1.96 -5.68 2.17
C ALA A 168 1.52 -4.29 2.66
N ALA A 169 2.31 -3.64 3.53
CA ALA A 169 2.05 -2.29 4.00
C ALA A 169 1.97 -1.26 2.86
N ASN A 170 2.87 -1.35 1.86
CA ASN A 170 2.88 -0.44 0.71
C ASN A 170 1.74 -0.72 -0.31
N LEU A 171 1.12 -1.90 -0.27
CA LEU A 171 -0.06 -2.22 -1.07
C LEU A 171 -1.38 -1.90 -0.32
N GLY A 172 -1.32 -1.51 0.96
CA GLY A 172 -2.49 -1.32 1.81
C GLY A 172 -3.23 -2.63 2.10
N ALA A 173 -2.52 -3.76 2.02
CA ALA A 173 -3.07 -5.08 2.21
C ALA A 173 -2.80 -5.59 3.63
N LYS A 174 -3.81 -6.22 4.25
CA LYS A 174 -3.64 -6.90 5.52
C LYS A 174 -3.05 -8.29 5.30
N MET A 175 -2.25 -8.77 6.27
CA MET A 175 -1.52 -10.02 6.13
C MET A 175 -2.27 -11.21 6.73
N ILE A 176 -2.28 -12.30 5.98
CA ILE A 176 -2.54 -13.65 6.50
C ILE A 176 -1.15 -14.29 6.70
N LEU A 177 -0.75 -14.45 7.96
CA LEU A 177 0.51 -15.05 8.32
C LEU A 177 0.38 -16.57 8.33
N VAL A 178 1.32 -17.28 7.71
CA VAL A 178 1.35 -18.76 7.69
C VAL A 178 2.54 -19.28 8.48
N LEU A 179 2.27 -20.05 9.50
CA LEU A 179 3.26 -20.84 10.25
C LEU A 179 3.18 -22.31 9.83
N SER A 180 4.31 -23.03 9.91
CA SER A 180 4.34 -24.47 9.72
C SER A 180 4.07 -25.18 11.04
N GLY A 181 3.09 -26.07 11.07
CA GLY A 181 2.87 -27.00 12.18
C GLY A 181 3.94 -28.12 12.26
N ARG A 182 4.89 -28.12 11.32
CA ARG A 182 5.95 -29.11 11.23
C ARG A 182 7.32 -28.45 11.29
N ASP A 183 8.20 -29.00 12.08
CA ASP A 183 9.60 -28.59 12.12
C ASP A 183 10.31 -29.05 10.84
N THR A 184 11.08 -28.15 10.23
CA THR A 184 11.77 -28.42 8.95
C THR A 184 13.09 -29.19 9.14
N ALA A 185 13.65 -29.20 10.34
CA ALA A 185 14.92 -29.83 10.63
C ALA A 185 14.80 -31.32 10.92
N ASP A 186 13.83 -31.73 11.74
CA ASP A 186 13.60 -33.10 12.16
C ASP A 186 12.27 -33.71 11.67
N GLU A 187 11.52 -32.94 10.89
CA GLU A 187 10.26 -33.35 10.26
C GLU A 187 9.19 -33.87 11.25
N ARG A 188 9.25 -33.47 12.51
CA ARG A 188 8.21 -33.75 13.51
C ARG A 188 7.16 -32.65 13.58
N HIS A 189 5.98 -32.96 14.09
CA HIS A 189 5.01 -31.92 14.41
C HIS A 189 5.51 -31.04 15.56
N ARG A 190 5.27 -29.75 15.45
CA ARG A 190 5.58 -28.78 16.48
C ARG A 190 4.56 -28.81 17.60
N THR A 191 5.02 -28.65 18.82
CA THR A 191 4.19 -28.45 19.99
C THR A 191 3.56 -27.07 19.99
N GLN A 192 2.48 -26.88 20.77
CA GLN A 192 1.85 -25.58 20.95
C GLN A 192 2.84 -24.50 21.40
N ALA A 193 3.72 -24.83 22.36
CA ALA A 193 4.74 -23.89 22.86
C ALA A 193 5.73 -23.44 21.76
N GLU A 194 6.14 -24.35 20.87
CA GLU A 194 7.01 -24.01 19.76
C GLU A 194 6.31 -23.13 18.73
N LEU A 195 5.00 -23.30 18.52
CA LEU A 195 4.20 -22.45 17.65
C LEU A 195 3.98 -21.05 18.24
N VAL A 196 3.74 -20.97 19.57
CA VAL A 196 3.67 -19.69 20.28
C VAL A 196 4.99 -18.94 20.18
N ASN A 197 6.13 -19.60 20.43
CA ASN A 197 7.45 -18.97 20.29
C ASN A 197 7.72 -18.50 18.84
N ALA A 198 7.27 -19.27 17.84
CA ALA A 198 7.38 -18.85 16.43
C ALA A 198 6.54 -17.60 16.14
N LEU A 199 5.32 -17.52 16.67
CA LEU A 199 4.48 -16.34 16.56
C LEU A 199 5.11 -15.13 17.26
N GLU A 200 5.53 -15.26 18.51
CA GLU A 200 6.18 -14.19 19.29
C GLU A 200 7.42 -13.61 18.58
N SER A 201 8.18 -14.46 17.91
CA SER A 201 9.35 -14.00 17.14
C SER A 201 8.99 -13.30 15.83
N THR A 202 7.80 -13.55 15.30
CA THR A 202 7.35 -13.07 13.99
C THR A 202 6.57 -11.74 14.07
N LEU A 203 5.75 -11.55 15.11
CA LEU A 203 4.92 -10.35 15.28
C LEU A 203 5.72 -9.03 15.24
N PRO A 204 6.90 -8.90 15.89
CA PRO A 204 7.67 -7.67 15.85
C PRO A 204 8.15 -7.27 14.44
N GLU A 205 8.35 -8.23 13.53
CA GLU A 205 8.73 -7.93 12.13
C GLU A 205 7.56 -7.29 11.37
N LEU A 206 6.33 -7.76 11.62
CA LEU A 206 5.12 -7.17 11.03
C LEU A 206 4.90 -5.75 11.57
N GLU A 207 5.02 -5.57 12.88
CA GLU A 207 4.87 -4.26 13.54
C GLU A 207 5.92 -3.27 13.03
N HIS A 208 7.17 -3.69 12.90
CA HIS A 208 8.24 -2.85 12.38
C HIS A 208 8.02 -2.41 10.93
N ALA A 209 7.39 -3.26 10.13
CA ALA A 209 7.02 -2.95 8.75
C ALA A 209 5.66 -2.24 8.63
N HIS A 210 4.96 -1.97 9.72
CA HIS A 210 3.59 -1.42 9.76
C HIS A 210 2.56 -2.28 8.98
N ALA A 211 2.77 -3.59 8.95
CA ALA A 211 1.87 -4.54 8.30
C ALA A 211 0.80 -5.02 9.29
N GLU A 212 -0.47 -4.84 8.96
CA GLU A 212 -1.59 -5.29 9.79
C GLU A 212 -1.86 -6.78 9.60
N LEU A 213 -1.99 -7.53 10.71
CA LEU A 213 -2.40 -8.93 10.69
C LEU A 213 -3.92 -9.03 10.47
N ALA A 214 -4.36 -9.88 9.53
CA ALA A 214 -5.76 -10.17 9.24
C ALA A 214 -6.19 -11.55 9.77
N ALA A 215 -5.29 -12.53 9.70
CA ALA A 215 -5.51 -13.89 10.19
C ALA A 215 -4.16 -14.60 10.40
N LEU A 216 -4.17 -15.64 11.23
CA LEU A 216 -3.07 -16.56 11.43
C LEU A 216 -3.48 -17.95 10.93
N ALA A 217 -2.70 -18.56 10.04
CA ALA A 217 -2.88 -19.94 9.62
C ALA A 217 -1.71 -20.80 10.07
N VAL A 218 -1.98 -21.87 10.81
CA VAL A 218 -1.00 -22.92 11.06
C VAL A 218 -1.30 -24.06 10.09
N ASN A 219 -0.50 -24.18 9.05
CA ASN A 219 -0.65 -25.26 8.08
C ASN A 219 0.25 -26.44 8.43
N ARG A 220 -0.09 -27.65 8.00
CA ARG A 220 0.60 -28.90 8.32
C ARG A 220 0.62 -29.19 9.84
N ALA A 221 -0.44 -28.83 10.54
CA ALA A 221 -0.59 -29.05 11.97
C ALA A 221 -0.84 -30.53 12.29
N GLU A 222 -0.50 -30.95 13.53
CA GLU A 222 -0.81 -32.27 14.04
C GLU A 222 -2.35 -32.48 14.04
N PRO A 223 -2.86 -33.50 13.33
CA PRO A 223 -4.32 -33.69 13.20
C PRO A 223 -5.07 -33.81 14.53
N ASP A 224 -4.45 -34.39 15.56
CA ASP A 224 -5.05 -34.60 16.88
C ASP A 224 -4.91 -33.37 17.81
N ALA A 225 -4.21 -32.31 17.39
CA ALA A 225 -3.92 -31.15 18.24
C ALA A 225 -4.54 -29.83 17.72
N LEU A 226 -5.37 -29.84 16.67
CA LEU A 226 -5.84 -28.65 15.98
C LEU A 226 -6.55 -27.64 16.88
N GLU A 227 -7.49 -28.11 17.71
CA GLU A 227 -8.24 -27.25 18.63
C GLU A 227 -7.31 -26.60 19.66
N ALA A 228 -6.43 -27.40 20.26
CA ALA A 228 -5.49 -26.92 21.27
C ALA A 228 -4.43 -25.92 20.70
N ILE A 229 -4.02 -26.09 19.43
CA ILE A 229 -3.18 -25.14 18.71
C ILE A 229 -3.93 -23.80 18.49
N THR A 230 -5.19 -23.89 18.03
CA THR A 230 -6.03 -22.72 17.82
C THR A 230 -6.25 -21.93 19.10
N GLU A 231 -6.59 -22.61 20.20
CA GLU A 231 -6.80 -21.98 21.51
C GLU A 231 -5.53 -21.28 22.02
N ALA A 232 -4.37 -21.95 21.96
CA ALA A 232 -3.11 -21.41 22.46
C ALA A 232 -2.69 -20.15 21.68
N LEU A 233 -2.78 -20.18 20.36
CA LEU A 233 -2.37 -19.05 19.52
C LEU A 233 -3.38 -17.89 19.57
N THR A 234 -4.68 -18.17 19.72
CA THR A 234 -5.69 -17.13 19.94
C THR A 234 -5.45 -16.39 21.26
N ALA A 235 -5.11 -17.11 22.33
CA ALA A 235 -4.78 -16.52 23.63
C ALA A 235 -3.53 -15.63 23.54
N GLU A 236 -2.50 -16.08 22.81
CA GLU A 236 -1.28 -15.29 22.60
C GLU A 236 -1.53 -14.03 21.79
N LEU A 237 -2.25 -14.12 20.67
CA LEU A 237 -2.62 -12.97 19.84
C LEU A 237 -3.43 -11.95 20.63
N SER A 238 -4.40 -12.41 21.44
CA SER A 238 -5.19 -11.52 22.31
C SER A 238 -4.32 -10.81 23.35
N THR A 239 -3.31 -11.51 23.91
CA THR A 239 -2.34 -10.91 24.83
C THR A 239 -1.48 -9.84 24.13
N ALA A 240 -1.12 -10.06 22.88
CA ALA A 240 -0.41 -9.10 22.03
C ALA A 240 -1.32 -7.99 21.46
N GLY A 241 -2.63 -8.01 21.74
CA GLY A 241 -3.59 -6.99 21.29
C GLY A 241 -4.15 -7.20 19.88
N HIS A 242 -4.04 -8.42 19.33
CA HIS A 242 -4.58 -8.79 18.04
C HIS A 242 -5.83 -9.67 18.19
N GLU A 243 -6.97 -9.20 17.70
CA GLU A 243 -8.23 -9.94 17.67
C GLU A 243 -8.52 -10.42 16.24
N VAL A 244 -7.81 -11.47 15.81
CA VAL A 244 -7.89 -12.02 14.46
C VAL A 244 -8.15 -13.53 14.49
N PRO A 245 -8.78 -14.13 13.45
CA PRO A 245 -9.02 -15.56 13.39
C PRO A 245 -7.71 -16.37 13.28
N VAL A 246 -7.71 -17.55 13.91
CA VAL A 246 -6.63 -18.53 13.87
C VAL A 246 -7.16 -19.81 13.24
N TRP A 247 -6.49 -20.28 12.19
CA TRP A 247 -6.87 -21.50 11.46
C TRP A 247 -5.78 -22.55 11.60
N ALA A 248 -6.11 -23.71 12.15
CA ALA A 248 -5.23 -24.87 12.20
C ALA A 248 -5.65 -25.89 11.12
N ILE A 249 -4.79 -26.07 10.11
CA ILE A 249 -5.03 -26.94 8.96
C ILE A 249 -4.16 -28.18 9.12
N PRO A 250 -4.71 -29.41 9.11
CA PRO A 250 -3.96 -30.62 9.34
C PRO A 250 -2.93 -30.89 8.24
N GLU A 251 -1.88 -31.63 8.58
CA GLU A 251 -0.97 -32.13 7.57
C GLU A 251 -1.66 -33.21 6.72
N GLU A 252 -1.61 -33.01 5.42
CA GLU A 252 -2.06 -33.98 4.42
C GLU A 252 -0.84 -34.55 3.69
N PRO A 253 -0.36 -35.74 4.05
CA PRO A 253 0.88 -36.29 3.48
C PRO A 253 0.90 -36.35 1.96
N ILE A 254 -0.26 -36.57 1.33
CA ILE A 254 -0.37 -36.61 -0.13
C ILE A 254 0.03 -35.29 -0.78
N LEU A 255 -0.25 -34.15 -0.15
CA LEU A 255 0.06 -32.83 -0.72
C LEU A 255 1.54 -32.60 -0.90
N VAL A 256 2.36 -33.08 0.04
CA VAL A 256 3.83 -32.90 0.03
C VAL A 256 4.57 -34.06 -0.64
N ALA A 257 3.90 -35.19 -0.91
CA ALA A 257 4.49 -36.35 -1.52
C ALA A 257 4.90 -36.09 -2.98
N PRO A 258 6.10 -36.46 -3.42
CA PRO A 258 6.48 -36.36 -4.83
C PRO A 258 5.72 -37.39 -5.68
N SER A 259 5.52 -37.11 -6.95
CA SER A 259 5.03 -38.09 -7.91
C SER A 259 6.16 -39.04 -8.34
N VAL A 260 5.80 -40.19 -8.88
CA VAL A 260 6.78 -41.12 -9.46
C VAL A 260 7.60 -40.44 -10.57
N ALA A 261 7.01 -39.57 -11.39
CA ALA A 261 7.73 -38.79 -12.39
C ALA A 261 8.81 -37.91 -11.76
N GLN A 262 8.48 -37.20 -10.66
CA GLN A 262 9.44 -36.38 -9.94
C GLN A 262 10.55 -37.22 -9.28
N ILE A 263 10.25 -38.47 -8.89
CA ILE A 263 11.28 -39.38 -8.39
C ILE A 263 12.24 -39.80 -9.53
N ILE A 264 11.74 -40.07 -10.73
CA ILE A 264 12.59 -40.39 -11.90
C ILE A 264 13.61 -39.24 -12.11
N ASP A 265 13.10 -38.00 -12.18
CA ASP A 265 13.94 -36.82 -12.37
C ASP A 265 14.97 -36.65 -11.21
N ALA A 266 14.51 -36.82 -9.96
CA ALA A 266 15.34 -36.61 -8.79
C ALA A 266 16.50 -37.58 -8.69
N VAL A 267 16.34 -38.82 -9.14
CA VAL A 267 17.39 -39.87 -9.09
C VAL A 267 18.16 -39.98 -10.39
N ASP A 268 18.01 -39.03 -11.33
CA ASP A 268 18.58 -39.14 -12.69
C ASP A 268 18.27 -40.50 -13.33
N GLY A 269 17.03 -40.95 -13.16
CA GLY A 269 16.61 -42.31 -13.48
C GLY A 269 15.91 -42.47 -14.84
N GLU A 270 15.75 -43.69 -15.27
CA GLU A 270 15.00 -44.05 -16.46
C GLU A 270 13.86 -45.04 -16.12
N LEU A 271 12.71 -44.87 -16.76
CA LEU A 271 11.61 -45.85 -16.65
C LEU A 271 12.02 -47.15 -17.39
N TYR A 272 12.32 -48.16 -16.63
CA TYR A 272 12.71 -49.47 -17.20
C TYR A 272 11.49 -50.27 -17.64
N SER A 273 10.42 -50.31 -16.85
CA SER A 273 9.18 -51.03 -17.10
C SER A 273 8.05 -50.44 -16.27
N GLY A 274 6.81 -50.60 -16.75
CA GLY A 274 5.62 -50.12 -16.06
C GLY A 274 4.73 -49.26 -16.95
N ASP A 275 3.58 -48.85 -16.44
CA ASP A 275 2.61 -48.04 -17.17
C ASP A 275 2.92 -46.54 -16.93
N GLU A 276 3.13 -45.78 -18.01
CA GLU A 276 3.33 -44.32 -17.94
C GLU A 276 2.11 -43.58 -17.34
N ALA A 277 0.92 -44.17 -17.44
CA ALA A 277 -0.30 -43.56 -16.88
C ALA A 277 -0.28 -43.45 -15.36
N VAL A 278 0.55 -44.24 -14.68
CA VAL A 278 0.67 -44.18 -13.21
C VAL A 278 1.86 -43.38 -12.71
N LEU A 279 2.61 -42.67 -13.58
CA LEU A 279 3.73 -41.82 -13.19
C LEU A 279 3.30 -40.58 -12.36
N SER A 280 2.05 -40.20 -12.42
CA SER A 280 1.46 -39.14 -11.58
C SER A 280 1.11 -39.60 -10.16
N ARG A 281 1.25 -40.91 -9.84
CA ARG A 281 0.97 -41.45 -8.50
C ARG A 281 1.97 -40.91 -7.48
N GLU A 282 1.45 -40.54 -6.30
CA GLU A 282 2.26 -40.00 -5.19
C GLU A 282 3.05 -41.12 -4.50
N VAL A 283 4.29 -40.78 -4.09
CA VAL A 283 5.17 -41.64 -3.30
C VAL A 283 5.11 -41.19 -1.85
N LEU A 284 4.41 -41.97 -1.01
CA LEU A 284 4.09 -41.60 0.37
C LEU A 284 5.16 -42.00 1.39
N ALA A 285 5.98 -43.02 1.07
CA ALA A 285 7.03 -43.52 1.92
C ALA A 285 8.18 -44.10 1.11
N VAL A 286 9.34 -44.28 1.73
CA VAL A 286 10.53 -44.90 1.10
C VAL A 286 11.01 -46.03 1.95
N THR A 287 11.11 -47.21 1.36
CA THR A 287 11.70 -48.40 1.98
C THR A 287 13.02 -48.75 1.31
N LEU A 288 14.14 -48.67 2.05
CA LEU A 288 15.43 -49.11 1.55
C LEU A 288 15.63 -50.60 1.83
N SER A 289 15.89 -51.41 0.79
CA SER A 289 16.04 -52.85 0.89
C SER A 289 17.43 -53.27 1.42
N GLY A 290 17.80 -52.78 2.61
CA GLY A 290 19.08 -53.11 3.28
C GLY A 290 19.06 -54.40 4.07
N MET A 291 17.88 -55.03 4.26
CA MET A 291 17.69 -56.25 5.05
C MET A 291 17.39 -57.47 4.11
N SER A 292 17.21 -58.66 4.70
CA SER A 292 16.73 -59.81 3.96
C SER A 292 15.34 -59.55 3.41
N MET A 293 14.96 -60.19 2.32
CA MET A 293 13.68 -60.01 1.64
C MET A 293 12.50 -60.09 2.61
N GLU A 294 12.42 -61.05 3.49
CA GLU A 294 11.33 -61.21 4.49
C GLU A 294 11.14 -59.93 5.33
N HIS A 295 12.26 -59.34 5.83
CA HIS A 295 12.21 -58.15 6.63
C HIS A 295 11.92 -56.89 5.83
N VAL A 296 12.21 -56.87 4.55
CA VAL A 296 11.78 -55.79 3.63
C VAL A 296 10.28 -55.86 3.38
N LEU A 297 9.75 -57.05 3.14
CA LEU A 297 8.29 -57.23 2.88
C LEU A 297 7.44 -56.80 4.09
N ASP A 298 7.90 -57.12 5.32
CA ASP A 298 7.21 -56.66 6.56
C ASP A 298 7.17 -55.14 6.76
N ARG A 299 7.92 -54.37 5.97
CA ARG A 299 8.08 -52.93 6.08
C ARG A 299 7.59 -52.16 4.86
N LEU A 300 6.85 -52.82 4.00
CA LEU A 300 6.22 -52.15 2.86
C LEU A 300 5.10 -51.25 3.36
N HIS A 301 4.96 -50.11 2.73
CA HIS A 301 3.93 -49.12 3.02
C HIS A 301 3.04 -48.87 1.80
N GLU A 302 1.76 -48.59 2.05
CA GLU A 302 0.83 -48.21 0.98
C GLU A 302 1.32 -46.94 0.27
N GLY A 303 1.36 -46.97 -1.08
CA GLY A 303 1.90 -45.87 -1.88
C GLY A 303 3.42 -45.68 -1.72
N GLY A 304 4.16 -46.63 -1.16
CA GLY A 304 5.59 -46.49 -0.94
C GLY A 304 6.43 -46.75 -2.19
N ALA A 305 7.64 -46.16 -2.22
CA ALA A 305 8.74 -46.53 -3.11
C ALA A 305 9.69 -47.53 -2.42
N VAL A 306 10.13 -48.56 -3.13
CA VAL A 306 11.14 -49.48 -2.60
C VAL A 306 12.41 -49.33 -3.40
N VAL A 307 13.52 -49.00 -2.71
CA VAL A 307 14.84 -48.87 -3.30
C VAL A 307 15.56 -50.23 -3.16
N VAL A 308 15.87 -50.84 -4.29
CA VAL A 308 16.48 -52.18 -4.38
C VAL A 308 17.78 -52.09 -5.17
N ALA A 309 18.89 -52.60 -4.61
CA ALA A 309 20.14 -52.70 -5.38
C ALA A 309 19.98 -53.69 -6.56
N ALA A 310 20.52 -53.36 -7.74
CA ALA A 310 20.32 -54.09 -8.98
C ALA A 310 20.88 -55.54 -8.91
N ASP A 311 21.82 -55.87 -8.01
CA ASP A 311 22.33 -57.18 -7.75
C ASP A 311 21.49 -58.02 -6.76
N ARG A 312 20.42 -57.38 -6.16
CA ARG A 312 19.50 -58.07 -5.24
C ARG A 312 18.20 -58.49 -5.92
N THR A 313 18.39 -59.30 -6.95
CA THR A 313 17.25 -59.70 -7.81
C THR A 313 16.20 -60.53 -7.08
N GLU A 314 16.58 -61.31 -6.03
CA GLU A 314 15.66 -62.04 -5.17
C GLU A 314 14.71 -61.09 -4.41
N THR A 315 15.22 -59.95 -3.94
CA THR A 315 14.38 -58.97 -3.25
C THR A 315 13.47 -58.23 -4.25
N LEU A 316 13.99 -57.86 -5.40
CA LEU A 316 13.17 -57.27 -6.49
C LEU A 316 11.97 -58.15 -6.85
N LEU A 317 12.21 -59.44 -7.09
CA LEU A 317 11.13 -60.37 -7.41
C LEU A 317 10.14 -60.57 -6.26
N GLY A 318 10.64 -60.63 -5.02
CA GLY A 318 9.83 -60.72 -3.81
C GLY A 318 8.91 -59.49 -3.66
N VAL A 319 9.43 -58.29 -3.85
CA VAL A 319 8.64 -57.00 -3.79
C VAL A 319 7.61 -56.95 -4.89
N LEU A 320 7.92 -57.38 -6.13
CA LEU A 320 6.97 -57.46 -7.23
C LEU A 320 5.83 -58.43 -6.94
N MET A 321 6.15 -59.61 -6.41
CA MET A 321 5.14 -60.62 -6.02
C MET A 321 4.26 -60.12 -4.87
N ALA A 322 4.86 -59.43 -3.87
CA ALA A 322 4.10 -58.80 -2.79
C ALA A 322 3.14 -57.75 -3.30
N HIS A 323 3.60 -56.87 -4.20
CA HIS A 323 2.74 -55.83 -4.81
C HIS A 323 1.52 -56.41 -5.57
N GLN A 324 1.67 -57.63 -6.14
CA GLN A 324 0.56 -58.29 -6.81
C GLN A 324 -0.39 -59.04 -5.87
N ALA A 325 -0.02 -59.21 -4.64
CA ALA A 325 -0.80 -59.95 -3.65
C ALA A 325 -1.68 -59.00 -2.83
N ASP A 326 -2.97 -59.30 -2.73
CA ASP A 326 -3.98 -58.47 -2.00
C ASP A 326 -3.65 -58.39 -0.48
N THR A 327 -2.72 -59.17 0.01
CA THR A 327 -2.32 -59.20 1.43
C THR A 327 -1.18 -58.24 1.79
N PHE A 328 -0.60 -57.57 0.80
CA PHE A 328 0.49 -56.60 0.96
C PHE A 328 0.07 -55.22 0.47
N PRO A 329 0.74 -54.15 0.97
CA PRO A 329 0.48 -52.78 0.50
C PRO A 329 0.74 -52.61 -0.99
N SER A 330 -0.10 -51.78 -1.67
CA SER A 330 0.13 -51.40 -3.04
C SER A 330 1.19 -50.32 -3.14
N LEU A 331 2.28 -50.57 -3.82
CA LEU A 331 3.44 -49.70 -3.95
C LEU A 331 3.26 -48.68 -5.09
N ALA A 332 3.91 -47.52 -4.99
CA ALA A 332 3.94 -46.48 -6.02
C ALA A 332 4.96 -46.81 -7.13
N CYS A 333 6.15 -47.21 -6.78
CA CYS A 333 7.21 -47.59 -7.70
C CYS A 333 8.30 -48.46 -7.03
N ILE A 334 9.15 -49.05 -7.83
CA ILE A 334 10.39 -49.74 -7.42
C ILE A 334 11.56 -48.99 -8.07
N VAL A 335 12.54 -48.55 -7.27
CA VAL A 335 13.74 -47.86 -7.78
C VAL A 335 14.90 -48.85 -7.67
N VAL A 336 15.39 -49.33 -8.80
CA VAL A 336 16.52 -50.22 -8.92
C VAL A 336 17.78 -49.38 -9.10
N ASN A 337 18.69 -49.44 -8.13
CA ASN A 337 19.88 -48.59 -8.09
C ASN A 337 21.18 -49.38 -8.27
N GLY A 338 22.18 -48.70 -8.80
CA GLY A 338 23.52 -49.24 -9.02
C GLY A 338 23.78 -49.64 -10.48
N PRO A 339 25.06 -49.87 -10.84
CA PRO A 339 25.51 -49.99 -12.22
C PRO A 339 25.32 -51.39 -12.82
N PHE A 340 24.68 -52.31 -12.08
CA PHE A 340 24.57 -53.73 -12.52
C PHE A 340 23.41 -53.94 -13.49
N GLU A 341 23.68 -54.70 -14.57
CA GLU A 341 22.67 -55.12 -15.53
C GLU A 341 21.92 -56.38 -15.10
N PHE A 342 20.65 -56.48 -15.41
CA PHE A 342 19.88 -57.70 -15.16
C PHE A 342 20.36 -58.85 -16.08
N SER A 343 20.46 -60.05 -15.50
CA SER A 343 20.72 -61.18 -16.33
C SER A 343 19.56 -61.47 -17.31
N PRO A 344 19.80 -62.10 -18.49
CA PRO A 344 18.75 -62.42 -19.44
C PRO A 344 17.57 -63.26 -18.87
N VAL A 345 17.81 -63.99 -17.79
CA VAL A 345 16.77 -64.76 -17.09
C VAL A 345 15.88 -63.84 -16.28
N ILE A 346 16.46 -62.89 -15.58
CA ILE A 346 15.67 -61.86 -14.81
C ILE A 346 14.89 -60.96 -15.76
N THR A 347 15.48 -60.47 -16.84
CA THR A 347 14.80 -59.68 -17.83
C THR A 347 13.52 -60.42 -18.37
N ARG A 348 13.66 -61.69 -18.77
CA ARG A 348 12.52 -62.50 -19.20
C ARG A 348 11.47 -62.70 -18.10
N MET A 349 11.87 -62.80 -16.83
CA MET A 349 10.91 -62.89 -15.73
C MET A 349 10.13 -61.59 -15.54
N LEU A 350 10.82 -60.43 -15.57
CA LEU A 350 10.17 -59.13 -15.46
C LEU A 350 9.20 -58.88 -16.61
N GLU A 351 9.58 -59.23 -17.85
CA GLU A 351 8.68 -59.17 -19.04
C GLU A 351 7.47 -60.08 -18.89
N GLY A 352 7.70 -61.31 -18.36
CA GLY A 352 6.66 -62.33 -18.18
C GLY A 352 5.65 -61.99 -17.07
N ILE A 353 6.09 -61.30 -16.03
CA ILE A 353 5.22 -60.81 -14.94
C ILE A 353 4.30 -59.71 -15.41
N GLY A 354 4.74 -58.89 -16.38
CA GLY A 354 3.89 -57.81 -16.94
C GLY A 354 3.50 -56.82 -15.85
N ALA A 355 4.44 -56.44 -15.01
CA ALA A 355 4.17 -55.57 -13.84
C ALA A 355 3.65 -54.19 -14.32
N SER A 356 2.50 -53.77 -13.81
CA SER A 356 1.95 -52.43 -14.01
C SER A 356 2.65 -51.37 -13.19
N ILE A 357 3.37 -51.80 -12.13
CA ILE A 357 4.13 -50.89 -11.28
C ILE A 357 5.36 -50.35 -12.00
N PRO A 358 5.63 -49.03 -11.94
CA PRO A 358 6.84 -48.44 -12.49
C PRO A 358 8.12 -49.01 -11.82
N ILE A 359 9.02 -49.52 -12.66
CA ILE A 359 10.38 -49.90 -12.27
C ILE A 359 11.33 -48.85 -12.84
N ILE A 360 12.00 -48.12 -11.98
CA ILE A 360 12.91 -47.05 -12.33
C ILE A 360 14.35 -47.57 -12.18
N ARG A 361 15.23 -47.29 -13.14
CA ARG A 361 16.66 -47.60 -13.04
C ARG A 361 17.47 -46.30 -12.82
N THR A 362 18.46 -46.37 -11.94
CA THR A 362 19.46 -45.29 -11.74
C THR A 362 20.84 -45.90 -11.45
N GLU A 363 21.89 -45.20 -11.86
CA GLU A 363 23.28 -45.61 -11.57
C GLU A 363 23.74 -45.19 -10.17
N LEU A 364 22.93 -44.40 -9.45
CA LEU A 364 23.26 -43.92 -8.11
C LEU A 364 23.45 -45.09 -7.11
N ASN A 365 24.22 -44.86 -6.05
CA ASN A 365 24.29 -45.81 -4.94
C ASN A 365 23.05 -45.72 -4.03
N SER A 366 22.82 -46.74 -3.20
CA SER A 366 21.59 -46.84 -2.39
C SER A 366 21.37 -45.68 -1.43
N TYR A 367 22.46 -45.14 -0.85
CA TYR A 367 22.35 -43.99 0.06
C TYR A 367 21.91 -42.72 -0.70
N GLU A 368 22.57 -42.42 -1.82
CA GLU A 368 22.29 -41.24 -2.59
C GLU A 368 20.88 -41.33 -3.23
N THR A 369 20.45 -42.47 -3.71
CA THR A 369 19.10 -42.74 -4.23
C THR A 369 18.08 -42.47 -3.13
N ALA A 370 18.20 -43.08 -1.97
CA ALA A 370 17.25 -42.87 -0.86
C ALA A 370 17.24 -41.42 -0.38
N ARG A 371 18.39 -40.78 -0.25
CA ARG A 371 18.52 -39.37 0.14
C ARG A 371 17.77 -38.46 -0.83
N ARG A 372 18.00 -38.62 -2.14
CA ARG A 372 17.36 -37.80 -3.14
C ARG A 372 15.83 -37.96 -3.14
N ILE A 373 15.33 -39.20 -3.01
CA ILE A 373 13.90 -39.48 -2.93
C ILE A 373 13.30 -38.81 -1.69
N VAL A 374 13.90 -38.97 -0.53
CA VAL A 374 13.40 -38.43 0.75
C VAL A 374 13.40 -36.88 0.75
N THR A 375 14.39 -36.25 0.11
CA THR A 375 14.49 -34.79 0.04
C THR A 375 13.63 -34.18 -1.07
N THR A 376 13.09 -35.00 -1.99
CA THR A 376 12.21 -34.51 -3.07
C THR A 376 10.82 -34.16 -2.51
N ARG A 377 10.38 -32.97 -2.75
CA ARG A 377 9.04 -32.50 -2.34
C ARG A 377 8.12 -32.43 -3.55
N GLY A 378 6.90 -32.88 -3.34
CA GLY A 378 5.85 -32.79 -4.36
C GLY A 378 5.31 -31.37 -4.48
N ASN A 379 4.87 -31.02 -5.68
CA ASN A 379 4.11 -29.81 -5.91
C ASN A 379 2.61 -30.14 -5.71
N VAL A 380 1.91 -29.33 -4.90
CA VAL A 380 0.45 -29.43 -4.68
C VAL A 380 -0.31 -29.38 -6.01
N LEU A 381 0.25 -28.71 -6.99
CA LEU A 381 -0.37 -28.44 -8.28
C LEU A 381 -0.06 -29.50 -9.35
N ALA A 382 0.69 -30.55 -8.98
CA ALA A 382 1.12 -31.61 -9.91
C ALA A 382 -0.02 -32.56 -10.33
N SER A 383 -1.11 -32.65 -9.56
CA SER A 383 -2.25 -33.52 -9.90
C SER A 383 -3.58 -32.93 -9.46
N GLN A 384 -4.66 -33.24 -10.21
CA GLN A 384 -6.02 -32.81 -9.84
C GLN A 384 -6.44 -33.36 -8.47
N ARG A 385 -5.99 -34.56 -8.11
CA ARG A 385 -6.25 -35.18 -6.80
C ARG A 385 -5.68 -34.33 -5.66
N LYS A 386 -4.46 -33.81 -5.80
CA LYS A 386 -3.86 -32.91 -4.80
C LYS A 386 -4.59 -31.59 -4.71
N ILE A 387 -4.98 -31.01 -5.84
CA ILE A 387 -5.78 -29.79 -5.89
C ILE A 387 -7.09 -29.99 -5.12
N ASP A 388 -7.83 -31.07 -5.42
CA ASP A 388 -9.11 -31.36 -4.76
C ASP A 388 -8.95 -31.60 -3.24
N LEU A 389 -7.83 -32.21 -2.84
CA LEU A 389 -7.53 -32.44 -1.44
C LEU A 389 -7.17 -31.13 -0.73
N ALA A 390 -6.36 -30.29 -1.33
CA ALA A 390 -6.01 -28.97 -0.80
C ALA A 390 -7.26 -28.10 -0.60
N LEU A 391 -8.15 -28.05 -1.59
CA LEU A 391 -9.41 -27.30 -1.49
C LEU A 391 -10.26 -27.80 -0.33
N ARG A 392 -10.47 -29.12 -0.22
CA ARG A 392 -11.26 -29.71 0.87
C ARG A 392 -10.65 -29.49 2.25
N SER A 393 -9.33 -29.62 2.38
CA SER A 393 -8.64 -29.44 3.64
C SER A 393 -8.77 -27.98 4.15
N VAL A 394 -8.65 -27.01 3.26
CA VAL A 394 -8.81 -25.58 3.59
C VAL A 394 -10.28 -25.25 3.88
N GLU A 395 -11.21 -25.69 3.04
CA GLU A 395 -12.66 -25.46 3.21
C GLU A 395 -13.18 -26.01 4.55
N ALA A 396 -12.68 -27.17 4.99
CA ALA A 396 -13.09 -27.79 6.25
C ALA A 396 -12.62 -27.03 7.50
N ARG A 397 -11.67 -26.11 7.37
CA ARG A 397 -11.00 -25.45 8.50
C ARG A 397 -11.10 -23.92 8.53
N ILE A 398 -11.52 -23.32 7.44
CA ILE A 398 -11.74 -21.88 7.36
C ILE A 398 -13.24 -21.61 7.31
N PRO A 399 -13.84 -21.03 8.36
CA PRO A 399 -15.27 -20.69 8.40
C PRO A 399 -15.64 -19.68 7.30
N ALA A 400 -16.83 -19.87 6.71
CA ALA A 400 -17.34 -18.92 5.72
C ALA A 400 -17.56 -17.50 6.28
N ASP A 401 -17.87 -17.39 7.56
CA ASP A 401 -18.03 -16.11 8.25
C ASP A 401 -16.70 -15.36 8.35
N ASP A 402 -15.58 -16.06 8.54
CA ASP A 402 -14.25 -15.44 8.53
C ASP A 402 -13.92 -14.88 7.13
N ILE A 403 -14.22 -15.61 6.07
CA ILE A 403 -14.04 -15.13 4.69
C ILE A 403 -14.91 -13.89 4.43
N THR A 404 -16.15 -13.90 4.88
CA THR A 404 -17.05 -12.74 4.78
C THR A 404 -16.52 -11.54 5.57
N ALA A 405 -15.98 -11.77 6.76
CA ALA A 405 -15.37 -10.73 7.57
C ALA A 405 -14.10 -10.15 6.88
N LEU A 406 -13.26 -11.01 6.30
CA LEU A 406 -12.07 -10.59 5.56
C LEU A 406 -12.42 -9.75 4.33
N THR A 407 -13.42 -10.14 3.56
CA THR A 407 -13.86 -9.40 2.35
C THR A 407 -14.54 -8.08 2.66
N GLY A 408 -15.15 -7.95 3.85
CA GLY A 408 -15.79 -6.72 4.33
C GLY A 408 -14.85 -5.77 5.10
N GLN A 409 -13.60 -6.13 5.30
CA GLN A 409 -12.64 -5.27 6.02
C GLN A 409 -12.24 -4.05 5.20
N ALA A 410 -12.13 -2.90 5.87
CA ALA A 410 -11.48 -1.73 5.28
C ALA A 410 -10.00 -2.06 4.93
N PRO A 411 -9.43 -1.42 3.91
CA PRO A 411 -7.99 -1.50 3.64
C PRO A 411 -7.16 -1.22 4.90
N ALA A 412 -5.91 -1.67 4.92
CA ALA A 412 -5.00 -1.40 6.02
C ALA A 412 -4.95 0.12 6.32
N GLY A 413 -4.97 0.49 7.61
CA GLY A 413 -5.03 1.89 8.03
C GLY A 413 -3.75 2.66 7.75
N ALA A 414 -2.63 1.98 7.54
CA ALA A 414 -1.36 2.60 7.22
C ALA A 414 -1.34 3.17 5.80
N ILE A 415 -0.96 4.46 5.68
CA ILE A 415 -0.72 5.12 4.39
C ILE A 415 0.77 5.38 4.27
N THR A 416 1.47 4.54 3.52
CA THR A 416 2.91 4.69 3.30
C THR A 416 3.22 5.86 2.34
N PRO A 417 4.46 6.41 2.35
CA PRO A 417 4.86 7.46 1.42
C PRO A 417 4.62 7.10 -0.06
N LEU A 418 4.92 5.86 -0.46
CA LEU A 418 4.72 5.41 -1.85
C LEU A 418 3.24 5.30 -2.24
N MET A 419 2.39 4.82 -1.33
CA MET A 419 0.93 4.82 -1.55
C MET A 419 0.41 6.24 -1.70
N PHE A 420 0.89 7.16 -0.87
CA PHE A 420 0.47 8.55 -0.91
C PHE A 420 0.89 9.22 -2.23
N GLU A 421 2.15 9.08 -2.64
CA GLU A 421 2.64 9.59 -3.94
C GLU A 421 1.84 9.00 -5.11
N TYR A 422 1.59 7.68 -5.10
CA TYR A 422 0.76 7.06 -6.13
C TYR A 422 -0.64 7.68 -6.16
N THR A 423 -1.28 7.84 -5.00
CA THR A 423 -2.62 8.43 -4.88
C THR A 423 -2.66 9.87 -5.38
N LEU A 424 -1.63 10.68 -5.08
CA LEU A 424 -1.52 12.05 -5.60
C LEU A 424 -1.49 12.06 -7.13
N LEU A 425 -0.63 11.25 -7.73
CA LEU A 425 -0.49 11.18 -9.20
C LEU A 425 -1.78 10.65 -9.85
N ASP A 426 -2.41 9.66 -9.26
CA ASP A 426 -3.65 9.08 -9.79
C ASP A 426 -4.82 10.05 -9.74
N ARG A 427 -4.98 10.80 -8.64
CA ARG A 427 -5.98 11.85 -8.51
C ARG A 427 -5.74 13.01 -9.49
N ALA A 428 -4.49 13.43 -9.66
CA ALA A 428 -4.16 14.47 -10.63
C ALA A 428 -4.54 14.05 -12.06
N ARG A 429 -4.35 12.76 -12.41
CA ARG A 429 -4.72 12.18 -13.71
C ARG A 429 -6.23 12.13 -13.98
N ALA A 430 -7.02 11.95 -12.93
CA ALA A 430 -8.48 11.76 -13.07
C ALA A 430 -9.17 12.94 -13.75
N ASP A 431 -8.63 14.16 -13.60
CA ASP A 431 -9.05 15.37 -14.27
C ASP A 431 -7.82 16.25 -14.52
N ARG A 432 -7.19 16.07 -15.70
CA ARG A 432 -5.93 16.71 -16.05
C ARG A 432 -6.07 18.23 -16.08
N GLN A 433 -5.23 18.90 -15.30
CA GLN A 433 -5.18 20.34 -15.21
C GLN A 433 -3.96 20.89 -15.95
N HIS A 434 -4.05 22.12 -16.41
CA HIS A 434 -2.97 22.80 -17.13
C HIS A 434 -2.11 23.61 -16.17
N ILE A 435 -0.83 23.21 -16.01
CA ILE A 435 0.11 23.82 -15.05
C ILE A 435 1.26 24.52 -15.78
N VAL A 436 1.57 25.74 -15.32
CA VAL A 436 2.72 26.53 -15.83
C VAL A 436 3.98 26.24 -15.01
N LEU A 437 5.08 25.99 -15.70
CA LEU A 437 6.43 25.86 -15.17
C LEU A 437 7.28 27.01 -15.68
N PRO A 438 7.49 28.08 -14.90
CA PRO A 438 8.17 29.30 -15.37
C PRO A 438 9.68 29.13 -15.61
N GLU A 439 10.29 28.08 -15.06
CA GLU A 439 11.75 27.92 -15.00
C GLU A 439 12.25 26.87 -16.02
N GLY A 440 11.91 27.06 -17.31
CA GLY A 440 12.24 26.12 -18.39
C GLY A 440 13.73 25.94 -18.70
N ASN A 441 14.59 26.73 -18.06
CA ASN A 441 16.05 26.61 -18.19
C ASN A 441 16.67 25.69 -17.13
N ASP A 442 15.91 25.14 -16.20
CA ASP A 442 16.39 24.21 -15.18
C ASP A 442 16.21 22.76 -15.65
N ASP A 443 17.29 22.00 -15.62
CA ASP A 443 17.30 20.58 -16.07
C ASP A 443 16.32 19.70 -15.29
N ARG A 444 16.14 19.94 -13.99
CA ARG A 444 15.22 19.20 -13.14
C ARG A 444 13.76 19.44 -13.53
N VAL A 445 13.44 20.68 -13.93
CA VAL A 445 12.11 21.05 -14.43
C VAL A 445 11.81 20.32 -15.73
N LEU A 446 12.77 20.21 -16.65
CA LEU A 446 12.59 19.46 -17.90
C LEU A 446 12.44 17.95 -17.65
N GLN A 447 13.22 17.39 -16.74
CA GLN A 447 13.10 15.98 -16.35
C GLN A 447 11.75 15.68 -15.68
N ALA A 448 11.30 16.57 -14.78
CA ALA A 448 9.99 16.47 -14.15
C ALA A 448 8.84 16.60 -15.18
N ALA A 449 8.96 17.55 -16.12
CA ALA A 449 7.97 17.74 -17.18
C ALA A 449 7.83 16.48 -18.05
N SER A 450 8.94 15.86 -18.45
CA SER A 450 8.92 14.59 -19.18
C SER A 450 8.20 13.49 -18.39
N THR A 451 8.50 13.36 -17.10
CA THR A 451 7.85 12.37 -16.21
C THR A 451 6.34 12.62 -16.09
N LEU A 452 5.93 13.87 -15.91
CA LEU A 452 4.54 14.26 -15.77
C LEU A 452 3.72 13.99 -17.03
N LEU A 453 4.28 14.33 -18.20
CA LEU A 453 3.66 14.09 -19.50
C LEU A 453 3.54 12.60 -19.80
N ALA A 454 4.65 11.84 -19.65
CA ALA A 454 4.66 10.39 -19.86
C ALA A 454 3.67 9.65 -18.95
N ARG A 455 3.42 10.18 -17.75
CA ARG A 455 2.44 9.63 -16.78
C ARG A 455 1.04 10.22 -16.96
N GLY A 456 0.82 11.19 -17.84
CA GLY A 456 -0.46 11.83 -18.07
C GLY A 456 -1.00 12.60 -16.85
N VAL A 457 -0.13 13.17 -16.01
CA VAL A 457 -0.51 13.80 -14.72
C VAL A 457 -1.11 15.18 -14.93
N ALA A 458 -0.53 15.99 -15.82
CA ALA A 458 -0.97 17.35 -16.09
C ALA A 458 -0.69 17.73 -17.57
N GLU A 459 -1.38 18.73 -18.06
CA GLU A 459 -0.96 19.49 -19.26
C GLU A 459 0.03 20.55 -18.79
N LEU A 460 1.08 20.79 -19.58
CA LEU A 460 2.17 21.65 -19.15
C LEU A 460 2.44 22.77 -20.14
N THR A 461 2.60 24.00 -19.61
CA THR A 461 3.26 25.10 -20.29
C THR A 461 4.60 25.38 -19.62
N ILE A 462 5.69 25.36 -20.40
CA ILE A 462 7.04 25.70 -19.95
C ILE A 462 7.40 27.08 -20.50
N LEU A 463 7.82 28.00 -19.62
CA LEU A 463 8.19 29.35 -20.07
C LEU A 463 9.67 29.44 -20.45
N GLY A 464 9.95 30.08 -21.59
CA GLY A 464 11.31 30.34 -22.07
C GLY A 464 11.44 30.30 -23.60
N ASP A 465 12.68 30.29 -24.09
CA ASP A 465 12.96 30.15 -25.51
C ASP A 465 12.71 28.70 -25.95
N GLU A 466 11.74 28.49 -26.83
CA GLU A 466 11.31 27.17 -27.26
C GLU A 466 12.47 26.35 -27.87
N ARG A 467 13.27 26.99 -28.69
CA ARG A 467 14.39 26.30 -29.37
C ARG A 467 15.45 25.84 -28.37
N ALA A 468 15.78 26.69 -27.40
CA ALA A 468 16.76 26.37 -26.37
C ALA A 468 16.24 25.26 -25.44
N ILE A 469 14.97 25.34 -25.01
CA ILE A 469 14.31 24.34 -24.11
C ILE A 469 14.26 22.98 -24.79
N ARG A 470 13.79 22.89 -26.06
CA ARG A 470 13.71 21.61 -26.76
C ARG A 470 15.10 21.03 -27.08
N ALA A 471 16.09 21.87 -27.40
CA ALA A 471 17.48 21.42 -27.58
C ALA A 471 18.04 20.84 -26.28
N ARG A 472 17.81 21.52 -25.13
CA ARG A 472 18.27 21.05 -23.83
C ARG A 472 17.60 19.76 -23.41
N ALA A 473 16.29 19.61 -23.61
CA ALA A 473 15.56 18.37 -23.35
C ALA A 473 16.14 17.20 -24.19
N ALA A 474 16.45 17.41 -25.44
CA ALA A 474 17.07 16.39 -26.28
C ALA A 474 18.48 16.00 -25.78
N GLU A 475 19.31 16.96 -25.32
CA GLU A 475 20.60 16.69 -24.69
C GLU A 475 20.46 15.85 -23.41
N LEU A 476 19.43 16.09 -22.63
CA LEU A 476 19.13 15.35 -21.40
C LEU A 476 18.49 13.97 -21.69
N GLY A 477 18.10 13.68 -22.92
CA GLY A 477 17.43 12.44 -23.30
C GLY A 477 15.99 12.35 -22.77
N VAL A 478 15.31 13.49 -22.54
CA VAL A 478 13.95 13.54 -22.01
C VAL A 478 12.95 14.03 -23.07
N ASP A 479 11.76 13.45 -23.08
CA ASP A 479 10.69 13.81 -24.02
C ASP A 479 9.72 14.82 -23.39
N ILE A 480 9.61 16.00 -24.00
CA ILE A 480 8.68 17.07 -23.64
C ILE A 480 7.86 17.53 -24.86
N ALA A 481 7.68 16.66 -25.87
CA ALA A 481 7.01 17.03 -27.13
C ALA A 481 5.58 17.54 -26.91
N GLU A 482 4.86 16.96 -25.94
CA GLU A 482 3.49 17.36 -25.58
C GLU A 482 3.41 18.66 -24.75
N ALA A 483 4.52 19.20 -24.25
CA ALA A 483 4.49 20.46 -23.51
C ALA A 483 4.34 21.65 -24.48
N HIS A 484 3.51 22.61 -24.08
CA HIS A 484 3.48 23.94 -24.70
C HIS A 484 4.70 24.72 -24.22
N VAL A 485 5.44 25.33 -25.14
CA VAL A 485 6.55 26.23 -24.77
C VAL A 485 6.14 27.65 -25.19
N VAL A 486 6.16 28.57 -24.22
CA VAL A 486 5.73 29.96 -24.43
C VAL A 486 6.85 30.90 -24.01
N SER A 487 7.19 31.82 -24.89
CA SER A 487 8.19 32.86 -24.61
C SER A 487 7.58 33.97 -23.74
N PRO A 488 8.23 34.36 -22.63
CA PRO A 488 7.83 35.57 -21.88
C PRO A 488 7.99 36.87 -22.67
N GLU A 489 8.65 36.82 -23.85
CA GLU A 489 8.82 37.94 -24.77
C GLU A 489 7.74 37.93 -25.88
N ASP A 490 6.72 37.04 -25.83
CA ASP A 490 5.63 37.04 -26.79
C ASP A 490 4.91 38.39 -26.78
N PRO A 491 4.87 39.14 -27.90
CA PRO A 491 4.38 40.53 -27.91
C PRO A 491 2.89 40.67 -27.60
N GLU A 492 2.09 39.69 -27.99
CA GLU A 492 0.64 39.72 -27.78
C GLU A 492 0.29 39.44 -26.31
N LEU A 493 0.87 38.38 -25.75
CA LEU A 493 0.69 38.02 -24.33
C LEU A 493 1.27 39.08 -23.41
N LEU A 494 2.45 39.60 -23.74
CA LEU A 494 3.12 40.64 -22.96
C LEU A 494 2.30 41.89 -22.83
N GLU A 495 1.71 42.42 -23.96
CA GLU A 495 0.84 43.60 -23.92
C GLU A 495 -0.46 43.29 -23.19
N ARG A 496 -1.09 42.15 -23.43
CA ARG A 496 -2.29 41.71 -22.74
C ARG A 496 -2.10 41.66 -21.24
N PHE A 497 -0.97 41.05 -20.78
CA PHE A 497 -0.65 40.94 -19.37
C PHE A 497 -0.23 42.27 -18.74
N ALA A 498 0.46 43.14 -19.46
CA ALA A 498 0.80 44.49 -19.00
C ALA A 498 -0.45 45.34 -18.72
N VAL A 499 -1.44 45.31 -19.63
CA VAL A 499 -2.73 46.02 -19.45
C VAL A 499 -3.45 45.48 -18.21
N GLU A 500 -3.53 44.17 -18.06
CA GLU A 500 -4.21 43.56 -16.90
C GLU A 500 -3.47 43.84 -15.58
N TYR A 501 -2.14 43.72 -15.54
CA TYR A 501 -1.37 44.06 -14.35
C TYR A 501 -1.51 45.53 -13.96
N ALA A 502 -1.41 46.44 -14.92
CA ALA A 502 -1.65 47.87 -14.66
C ALA A 502 -3.08 48.15 -14.11
N ARG A 503 -4.10 47.47 -14.64
CA ARG A 503 -5.49 47.55 -14.16
C ARG A 503 -5.60 47.05 -12.69
N LEU A 504 -5.03 45.88 -12.38
CA LEU A 504 -5.07 45.28 -11.04
C LEU A 504 -4.33 46.14 -10.01
N ARG A 505 -3.25 46.81 -10.44
CA ARG A 505 -2.38 47.59 -9.55
C ARG A 505 -2.55 49.13 -9.69
N ALA A 506 -3.60 49.58 -10.38
CA ALA A 506 -3.89 51.02 -10.58
C ALA A 506 -3.91 51.81 -9.25
N HIS A 507 -4.43 51.21 -8.17
CA HIS A 507 -4.47 51.78 -6.80
C HIS A 507 -3.08 52.00 -6.18
N LYS A 508 -2.01 51.38 -6.72
CA LYS A 508 -0.62 51.57 -6.34
C LYS A 508 0.15 52.50 -7.32
N GLY A 509 -0.54 53.09 -8.29
CA GLY A 509 0.07 54.01 -9.25
C GLY A 509 0.97 53.34 -10.30
N ILE A 510 0.80 52.05 -10.56
CA ILE A 510 1.56 51.32 -11.60
C ILE A 510 1.09 51.80 -12.98
N THR A 511 2.03 52.35 -13.74
CA THR A 511 1.79 52.76 -15.13
C THR A 511 1.90 51.58 -16.09
N LEU A 512 1.32 51.69 -17.28
CA LEU A 512 1.43 50.63 -18.30
C LEU A 512 2.89 50.36 -18.71
N GLU A 513 3.73 51.39 -18.72
CA GLU A 513 5.14 51.24 -19.02
C GLU A 513 5.87 50.39 -17.97
N HIS A 514 5.68 50.67 -16.70
CA HIS A 514 6.19 49.83 -15.62
C HIS A 514 5.60 48.41 -15.64
N ALA A 515 4.34 48.29 -16.03
CA ALA A 515 3.70 46.98 -16.17
C ALA A 515 4.35 46.13 -17.26
N ARG A 516 4.64 46.73 -18.44
CA ARG A 516 5.35 46.02 -19.55
C ARG A 516 6.72 45.53 -19.17
N GLU A 517 7.44 46.27 -18.34
CA GLU A 517 8.74 45.82 -17.82
C GLU A 517 8.57 44.69 -16.81
N LYS A 518 7.59 44.83 -15.90
CA LYS A 518 7.37 43.90 -14.82
C LYS A 518 6.89 42.52 -15.25
N VAL A 519 6.01 42.46 -16.26
CA VAL A 519 5.41 41.20 -16.72
C VAL A 519 6.35 40.35 -17.59
N ARG A 520 7.55 40.82 -17.93
CA ARG A 520 8.64 40.03 -18.53
C ARG A 520 9.26 39.03 -17.55
N ASP A 521 9.10 39.31 -16.26
CA ASP A 521 9.50 38.39 -15.23
C ASP A 521 8.66 37.08 -15.29
N VAL A 522 9.31 35.95 -15.37
CA VAL A 522 8.65 34.65 -15.61
C VAL A 522 7.62 34.29 -14.57
N SER A 523 7.82 34.69 -13.30
CA SER A 523 6.86 34.43 -12.22
C SER A 523 5.62 35.31 -12.36
N TYR A 524 5.78 36.58 -12.76
CA TYR A 524 4.64 37.48 -13.05
C TYR A 524 3.90 37.04 -14.30
N PHE A 525 4.61 36.63 -15.35
CA PHE A 525 4.02 36.12 -16.59
C PHE A 525 3.17 34.87 -16.33
N GLY A 526 3.73 33.84 -15.67
CA GLY A 526 3.02 32.62 -15.32
C GLY A 526 1.81 32.86 -14.40
N THR A 527 1.96 33.75 -13.40
CA THR A 527 0.86 34.14 -12.52
C THR A 527 -0.29 34.81 -13.29
N LEU A 528 0.01 35.64 -14.29
CA LEU A 528 -0.99 36.28 -15.16
C LEU A 528 -1.67 35.30 -16.11
N MET A 529 -0.95 34.26 -16.58
CA MET A 529 -1.57 33.14 -17.30
C MET A 529 -2.66 32.48 -16.45
N VAL A 530 -2.34 32.18 -15.19
CA VAL A 530 -3.31 31.58 -14.24
C VAL A 530 -4.46 32.53 -13.94
N GLN A 531 -4.19 33.82 -13.71
CA GLN A 531 -5.22 34.82 -13.44
C GLN A 531 -6.21 34.99 -14.59
N GLN A 532 -5.75 34.87 -15.82
CA GLN A 532 -6.56 35.01 -17.02
C GLN A 532 -7.18 33.70 -17.52
N GLY A 533 -6.96 32.58 -16.81
CA GLY A 533 -7.52 31.27 -17.15
C GLY A 533 -6.87 30.61 -18.36
N LEU A 534 -5.64 30.99 -18.71
CA LEU A 534 -4.82 30.32 -19.73
C LEU A 534 -4.09 29.09 -19.15
N ALA A 535 -4.08 28.97 -17.85
CA ALA A 535 -3.63 27.81 -17.10
C ALA A 535 -4.39 27.74 -15.77
N ASP A 536 -4.41 26.57 -15.12
CA ASP A 536 -5.17 26.32 -13.90
C ASP A 536 -4.31 26.52 -12.65
N GLY A 537 -2.98 26.41 -12.77
CA GLY A 537 -2.03 26.62 -11.68
C GLY A 537 -0.62 26.86 -12.16
N MET A 538 0.27 27.19 -11.21
CA MET A 538 1.71 27.44 -11.47
C MET A 538 2.56 26.80 -10.38
N VAL A 539 3.70 26.21 -10.77
CA VAL A 539 4.76 25.73 -9.89
C VAL A 539 6.08 26.37 -10.28
N SER A 540 6.73 27.04 -9.32
CA SER A 540 8.01 27.75 -9.52
C SER A 540 8.86 27.67 -8.26
N GLY A 541 10.13 28.08 -8.27
CA GLY A 541 11.00 28.12 -7.11
C GLY A 541 12.24 27.20 -7.18
N ALA A 542 12.39 26.42 -8.25
CA ALA A 542 13.57 25.61 -8.47
C ALA A 542 14.85 26.46 -8.59
N VAL A 543 14.73 27.67 -9.17
CA VAL A 543 15.80 28.62 -9.35
C VAL A 543 15.58 29.89 -8.52
N HIS A 544 14.34 30.35 -8.45
CA HIS A 544 13.96 31.60 -7.80
C HIS A 544 13.76 31.43 -6.27
N THR A 545 13.71 32.54 -5.55
CA THR A 545 13.39 32.52 -4.11
C THR A 545 11.89 32.44 -3.88
N THR A 546 11.48 31.88 -2.74
CA THR A 546 10.07 31.85 -2.29
C THR A 546 9.38 33.21 -2.42
N ALA A 547 10.05 34.30 -2.03
CA ALA A 547 9.50 35.63 -2.16
C ALA A 547 9.25 36.04 -3.61
N HIS A 548 10.07 35.59 -4.55
CA HIS A 548 9.92 35.86 -5.98
C HIS A 548 8.74 35.11 -6.60
N THR A 549 8.51 33.88 -6.15
CA THR A 549 7.39 33.05 -6.60
C THR A 549 6.05 33.54 -6.01
N ILE A 550 6.02 33.85 -4.70
CA ILE A 550 4.76 34.12 -3.98
C ILE A 550 4.28 35.57 -4.20
N LYS A 551 5.18 36.55 -4.34
CA LYS A 551 4.82 37.97 -4.48
C LYS A 551 3.86 38.26 -5.64
N PRO A 552 4.04 37.73 -6.86
CA PRO A 552 3.05 37.87 -7.93
C PRO A 552 1.66 37.33 -7.55
N GLY A 553 1.60 36.21 -6.86
CA GLY A 553 0.35 35.63 -6.35
C GLY A 553 -0.41 36.59 -5.44
N PHE A 554 0.27 37.22 -4.49
CA PHE A 554 -0.32 38.23 -3.61
C PHE A 554 -0.78 39.49 -4.37
N GLU A 555 -0.02 39.91 -5.36
CA GLU A 555 -0.31 41.14 -6.10
C GLU A 555 -1.43 40.98 -7.12
N ILE A 556 -1.55 39.82 -7.73
CA ILE A 556 -2.42 39.53 -8.89
C ILE A 556 -3.64 38.69 -8.45
N VAL A 557 -3.39 37.51 -7.88
CA VAL A 557 -4.42 36.50 -7.58
C VAL A 557 -5.16 36.82 -6.28
N LYS A 558 -4.47 37.30 -5.26
CA LYS A 558 -4.98 37.68 -3.92
C LYS A 558 -5.51 36.48 -3.10
N THR A 559 -5.97 36.75 -1.88
CA THR A 559 -6.55 35.77 -0.98
C THR A 559 -7.99 35.39 -1.38
N LYS A 560 -8.42 34.21 -0.96
CA LYS A 560 -9.82 33.78 -1.06
C LYS A 560 -10.72 34.73 -0.25
N PRO A 561 -11.99 34.92 -0.64
CA PRO A 561 -12.95 35.67 0.16
C PRO A 561 -13.08 35.08 1.57
N GLY A 562 -13.01 35.95 2.60
CA GLY A 562 -13.12 35.54 4.00
C GLY A 562 -11.82 35.03 4.63
N VAL A 563 -10.73 34.91 3.87
CA VAL A 563 -9.41 34.52 4.38
C VAL A 563 -8.50 35.76 4.48
N SER A 564 -8.00 36.03 5.67
CA SER A 564 -7.21 37.24 5.95
C SER A 564 -5.75 37.10 5.52
N ILE A 565 -5.23 35.89 5.39
CA ILE A 565 -3.80 35.61 5.22
C ILE A 565 -3.57 34.38 4.32
N VAL A 566 -2.51 34.43 3.51
CA VAL A 566 -1.98 33.23 2.85
C VAL A 566 -1.03 32.52 3.77
N SER A 567 -1.11 31.21 3.83
CA SER A 567 -0.23 30.36 4.63
C SER A 567 0.26 29.16 3.82
N SER A 568 1.00 28.28 4.47
CA SER A 568 1.52 27.06 3.82
C SER A 568 1.27 25.83 4.67
N VAL A 569 1.22 24.68 4.02
CA VAL A 569 1.32 23.39 4.72
C VAL A 569 2.41 22.53 4.10
N PHE A 570 2.96 21.64 4.91
CA PHE A 570 3.73 20.48 4.46
C PHE A 570 2.92 19.21 4.69
N LEU A 571 2.86 18.37 3.66
CA LEU A 571 2.35 17.01 3.79
C LEU A 571 3.52 16.14 4.22
N MET A 572 3.45 15.65 5.46
CA MET A 572 4.50 14.85 6.10
C MET A 572 4.11 13.37 5.99
N ALA A 573 4.61 12.68 4.98
CA ALA A 573 4.39 11.24 4.83
C ALA A 573 5.41 10.47 5.69
N LEU A 574 4.93 9.91 6.79
CA LEU A 574 5.66 9.00 7.67
C LEU A 574 5.52 7.56 7.17
N ALA A 575 6.15 6.62 7.85
CA ALA A 575 6.14 5.23 7.44
C ALA A 575 4.72 4.60 7.35
N ASP A 576 3.78 5.11 8.17
CA ASP A 576 2.44 4.55 8.36
C ASP A 576 1.29 5.54 8.15
N ARG A 577 1.58 6.84 8.03
CA ARG A 577 0.55 7.88 7.96
C ARG A 577 1.03 9.15 7.29
N VAL A 578 0.08 9.99 6.87
CA VAL A 578 0.36 11.33 6.35
C VAL A 578 -0.22 12.37 7.29
N LEU A 579 0.61 13.32 7.72
CA LEU A 579 0.24 14.43 8.58
C LEU A 579 0.34 15.76 7.80
N VAL A 580 -0.46 16.74 8.19
CA VAL A 580 -0.47 18.09 7.60
C VAL A 580 0.09 19.08 8.62
N TYR A 581 1.18 19.75 8.30
CA TYR A 581 1.85 20.72 9.17
C TYR A 581 1.70 22.14 8.64
N GLY A 582 1.05 23.02 9.38
CA GLY A 582 0.80 24.42 8.99
C GLY A 582 0.93 25.40 10.16
N ASP A 583 1.42 26.62 9.98
CA ASP A 583 2.20 27.16 8.88
C ASP A 583 3.70 26.92 9.13
N CYS A 584 4.42 26.55 8.09
CA CYS A 584 5.85 26.22 8.24
C CYS A 584 6.77 27.05 7.34
N ALA A 585 6.23 27.96 6.48
CA ALA A 585 7.06 28.67 5.51
C ALA A 585 6.72 30.16 5.29
N VAL A 586 5.56 30.67 5.71
CA VAL A 586 5.07 31.99 5.28
C VAL A 586 4.96 32.99 6.41
N ASN A 587 4.26 32.69 7.51
CA ASN A 587 3.91 33.69 8.52
C ASN A 587 4.78 33.60 9.77
N PRO A 588 5.62 34.61 10.05
CA PRO A 588 6.56 34.56 11.18
C PRO A 588 5.89 34.46 12.55
N ASP A 589 4.86 35.28 12.80
CA ASP A 589 4.14 35.36 14.08
C ASP A 589 2.68 35.76 13.81
N PRO A 590 1.80 34.78 13.50
CA PRO A 590 0.39 35.04 13.22
C PRO A 590 -0.37 35.44 14.50
N SER A 591 -1.37 36.36 14.36
CA SER A 591 -2.32 36.65 15.43
C SER A 591 -3.27 35.47 15.67
N ALA A 592 -4.06 35.51 16.76
CA ALA A 592 -5.06 34.46 17.02
C ALA A 592 -6.07 34.31 15.87
N GLU A 593 -6.53 35.42 15.27
CA GLU A 593 -7.44 35.42 14.12
C GLU A 593 -6.77 34.79 12.89
N GLN A 594 -5.51 35.14 12.63
CA GLN A 594 -4.73 34.59 11.52
C GLN A 594 -4.45 33.10 11.72
N LEU A 595 -4.15 32.70 12.98
CA LEU A 595 -3.92 31.31 13.32
C LEU A 595 -5.19 30.45 13.13
N ALA A 596 -6.36 31.02 13.43
CA ALA A 596 -7.64 30.37 13.13
C ALA A 596 -7.88 30.21 11.62
N ASP A 597 -7.54 31.23 10.81
CA ASP A 597 -7.62 31.14 9.35
C ASP A 597 -6.66 30.08 8.79
N ILE A 598 -5.45 29.99 9.34
CA ILE A 598 -4.46 28.95 9.00
C ILE A 598 -5.02 27.57 9.31
N ALA A 599 -5.63 27.36 10.48
CA ALA A 599 -6.20 26.09 10.90
C ALA A 599 -7.33 25.63 9.96
N ILE A 600 -8.28 26.52 9.65
CA ILE A 600 -9.41 26.22 8.74
C ILE A 600 -8.89 25.91 7.34
N SER A 601 -7.98 26.72 6.80
CA SER A 601 -7.39 26.51 5.48
C SER A 601 -6.58 25.21 5.42
N SER A 602 -5.89 24.84 6.51
CA SER A 602 -5.13 23.57 6.58
C SER A 602 -6.05 22.36 6.63
N ALA A 603 -7.20 22.46 7.31
CA ALA A 603 -8.21 21.42 7.33
C ALA A 603 -8.85 21.22 5.92
N GLU A 604 -9.18 22.33 5.22
CA GLU A 604 -9.66 22.26 3.83
C GLU A 604 -8.63 21.60 2.91
N THR A 605 -7.37 21.96 3.08
CA THR A 605 -6.26 21.39 2.31
C THR A 605 -6.10 19.90 2.62
N ALA A 606 -6.10 19.48 3.88
CA ALA A 606 -6.07 18.07 4.28
C ALA A 606 -7.20 17.26 3.62
N ALA A 607 -8.44 17.76 3.71
CA ALA A 607 -9.60 17.12 3.09
C ALA A 607 -9.45 17.00 1.57
N SER A 608 -8.89 18.01 0.89
CA SER A 608 -8.66 17.97 -0.55
C SER A 608 -7.68 16.88 -0.97
N PHE A 609 -6.80 16.43 -0.07
CA PHE A 609 -5.89 15.29 -0.29
C PHE A 609 -6.41 13.98 0.28
N GLY A 610 -7.67 13.93 0.75
CA GLY A 610 -8.30 12.72 1.29
C GLY A 610 -7.88 12.39 2.73
N ILE A 611 -7.28 13.33 3.43
CA ILE A 611 -6.92 13.20 4.85
C ILE A 611 -8.08 13.76 5.68
N GLU A 612 -8.68 12.94 6.54
CA GLU A 612 -9.72 13.39 7.48
C GLU A 612 -9.12 14.43 8.44
N PRO A 613 -9.63 15.69 8.46
CA PRO A 613 -9.02 16.72 9.26
C PRO A 613 -9.37 16.61 10.75
N ARG A 614 -8.37 16.33 11.58
CA ARG A 614 -8.39 16.40 13.04
C ARG A 614 -7.31 17.38 13.47
N VAL A 615 -7.72 18.58 13.83
CA VAL A 615 -6.81 19.72 13.95
C VAL A 615 -6.33 19.90 15.38
N ALA A 616 -5.02 19.80 15.59
CA ALA A 616 -4.34 20.09 16.85
C ALA A 616 -3.73 21.49 16.79
N MET A 617 -4.21 22.41 17.64
CA MET A 617 -3.64 23.76 17.82
C MET A 617 -2.49 23.67 18.82
N LEU A 618 -1.27 23.63 18.30
CA LEU A 618 -0.08 23.29 19.11
C LEU A 618 0.36 24.39 20.06
N SER A 619 0.80 23.95 21.23
CA SER A 619 1.38 24.79 22.26
C SER A 619 2.34 23.97 23.14
N TYR A 620 3.17 24.62 23.94
CA TYR A 620 3.90 23.94 25.01
C TYR A 620 3.00 23.54 26.20
N SER A 621 1.72 23.88 26.16
CA SER A 621 0.70 23.54 27.15
C SER A 621 -0.37 22.63 26.56
N THR A 622 -0.92 21.71 27.38
CA THR A 622 -2.12 20.93 27.04
C THR A 622 -3.26 21.37 27.97
N GLY A 623 -4.35 21.87 27.39
CA GLY A 623 -5.50 22.42 28.14
C GLY A 623 -5.06 23.59 29.04
N GLU A 624 -5.25 23.43 30.35
CA GLU A 624 -4.93 24.44 31.36
C GLU A 624 -3.59 24.18 32.09
N SER A 625 -2.76 23.26 31.59
CA SER A 625 -1.51 22.90 32.30
C SER A 625 -0.45 24.00 32.32
N GLY A 626 -0.55 25.01 31.45
CA GLY A 626 0.35 26.13 31.35
C GLY A 626 -0.39 27.45 31.12
N SER A 627 0.34 28.56 31.28
CA SER A 627 -0.16 29.92 31.07
C SER A 627 0.91 30.80 30.42
N GLY A 628 0.48 31.84 29.72
CA GLY A 628 1.34 32.77 29.02
C GLY A 628 0.74 33.27 27.72
N ALA A 629 1.29 34.36 27.17
CA ALA A 629 0.76 35.00 25.97
C ALA A 629 0.61 34.04 24.76
N ASP A 630 1.57 33.13 24.61
CA ASP A 630 1.53 32.16 23.51
C ASP A 630 0.40 31.11 23.71
N VAL A 631 0.18 30.68 24.98
CA VAL A 631 -0.94 29.76 25.29
C VAL A 631 -2.26 30.47 25.10
N ASP A 632 -2.38 31.72 25.51
CA ASP A 632 -3.61 32.52 25.38
C ASP A 632 -3.92 32.79 23.89
N LYS A 633 -2.91 33.06 23.06
CA LYS A 633 -3.03 33.17 21.60
C LYS A 633 -3.62 31.92 20.99
N VAL A 634 -3.09 30.74 21.34
CA VAL A 634 -3.57 29.46 20.80
C VAL A 634 -4.98 29.13 21.32
N ARG A 635 -5.28 29.40 22.59
CA ARG A 635 -6.61 29.21 23.18
C ARG A 635 -7.67 30.07 22.45
N GLU A 636 -7.35 31.34 22.22
CA GLU A 636 -8.23 32.26 21.50
C GLU A 636 -8.40 31.81 20.03
N ALA A 637 -7.32 31.38 19.36
CA ALA A 637 -7.41 30.86 18.00
C ALA A 637 -8.31 29.59 17.94
N THR A 638 -8.19 28.67 18.88
CA THR A 638 -9.05 27.48 18.96
C THR A 638 -10.52 27.87 19.15
N ARG A 639 -10.81 28.82 20.03
CA ARG A 639 -12.17 29.36 20.23
C ARG A 639 -12.74 29.95 18.93
N LEU A 640 -11.93 30.71 18.20
CA LEU A 640 -12.33 31.31 16.92
C LEU A 640 -12.58 30.25 15.84
N VAL A 641 -11.81 29.16 15.81
CA VAL A 641 -12.10 28.03 14.88
C VAL A 641 -13.45 27.40 15.21
N HIS A 642 -13.74 27.10 16.47
CA HIS A 642 -15.06 26.57 16.86
C HIS A 642 -16.22 27.49 16.47
N GLU A 643 -16.04 28.84 16.55
CA GLU A 643 -17.07 29.78 16.13
C GLU A 643 -17.26 29.85 14.62
N ARG A 644 -16.16 29.79 13.85
CA ARG A 644 -16.18 29.97 12.38
C ARG A 644 -16.44 28.67 11.63
N ALA A 645 -16.03 27.53 12.18
CA ALA A 645 -16.15 26.21 11.59
C ALA A 645 -16.58 25.16 12.64
N PRO A 646 -17.82 25.23 13.16
CA PRO A 646 -18.29 24.39 14.28
C PRO A 646 -18.32 22.89 13.98
N GLU A 647 -18.28 22.48 12.73
CA GLU A 647 -18.23 21.07 12.32
C GLU A 647 -16.79 20.51 12.29
N LEU A 648 -15.78 21.36 12.42
CA LEU A 648 -14.38 20.94 12.35
C LEU A 648 -13.93 20.37 13.70
N LEU A 649 -13.37 19.15 13.68
CA LEU A 649 -12.74 18.56 14.84
C LEU A 649 -11.44 19.32 15.15
N VAL A 650 -11.45 20.13 16.20
CA VAL A 650 -10.31 20.92 16.61
C VAL A 650 -10.15 20.95 18.13
N ASP A 651 -8.93 20.78 18.61
CA ASP A 651 -8.55 20.90 19.99
C ASP A 651 -7.27 21.72 20.17
N GLY A 652 -7.20 22.44 21.27
CA GLY A 652 -6.04 23.25 21.66
C GLY A 652 -6.32 24.17 22.85
N PRO A 653 -5.28 24.64 23.51
CA PRO A 653 -3.85 24.33 23.26
C PRO A 653 -3.51 22.88 23.60
N ILE A 654 -2.66 22.26 22.79
CA ILE A 654 -2.25 20.86 22.97
C ILE A 654 -0.75 20.67 22.64
N GLN A 655 -0.04 19.85 23.41
CA GLN A 655 1.34 19.51 23.13
C GLN A 655 1.44 18.47 22.01
N TYR A 656 2.56 18.46 21.29
CA TYR A 656 2.78 17.56 20.16
C TYR A 656 2.62 16.07 20.51
N ASP A 657 3.18 15.64 21.65
CA ASP A 657 3.05 14.26 22.16
C ASP A 657 1.59 13.88 22.44
N ALA A 658 0.83 14.78 23.05
CA ALA A 658 -0.58 14.57 23.33
C ALA A 658 -1.46 14.57 22.06
N ALA A 659 -1.04 15.29 21.01
CA ALA A 659 -1.74 15.31 19.73
C ALA A 659 -1.47 14.06 18.88
N SER A 660 -0.26 13.48 18.96
CA SER A 660 0.21 12.42 18.07
C SER A 660 0.18 11.00 18.67
N ASP A 661 0.21 10.85 19.98
CA ASP A 661 0.23 9.57 20.69
C ASP A 661 -1.08 9.34 21.44
N LEU A 662 -1.76 8.24 21.12
CA LEU A 662 -3.08 7.94 21.67
C LEU A 662 -3.05 7.71 23.19
N SER A 663 -1.99 7.10 23.72
CA SER A 663 -1.84 6.82 25.15
C SER A 663 -1.65 8.11 25.96
N VAL A 664 -0.86 9.03 25.42
CA VAL A 664 -0.62 10.35 26.01
C VAL A 664 -1.86 11.24 25.87
N GLY A 665 -2.48 11.24 24.68
CA GLY A 665 -3.69 12.01 24.37
C GLY A 665 -4.85 11.64 25.28
N THR A 666 -5.16 10.37 25.39
CA THR A 666 -6.25 9.85 26.26
C THR A 666 -6.02 10.24 27.73
N LYS A 667 -4.77 10.23 28.19
CA LYS A 667 -4.42 10.58 29.58
C LYS A 667 -4.50 12.10 29.84
N LYS A 668 -4.02 12.93 28.90
CA LYS A 668 -3.94 14.39 29.08
C LYS A 668 -5.25 15.11 28.73
N MET A 669 -6.02 14.60 27.77
CA MET A 669 -7.30 15.15 27.30
C MET A 669 -8.35 14.06 27.12
N PRO A 670 -8.85 13.45 28.20
CA PRO A 670 -9.83 12.39 28.11
C PRO A 670 -11.13 12.89 27.45
N GLY A 671 -11.64 12.13 26.47
CA GLY A 671 -12.84 12.49 25.71
C GLY A 671 -12.61 13.38 24.48
N SER A 672 -11.38 13.81 24.19
CA SER A 672 -11.05 14.53 22.95
C SER A 672 -11.12 13.58 21.75
N GLU A 673 -11.70 14.06 20.64
CA GLU A 673 -11.71 13.35 19.35
C GLU A 673 -10.46 13.63 18.51
N VAL A 674 -9.61 14.55 18.96
CA VAL A 674 -8.37 14.99 18.28
C VAL A 674 -7.12 14.47 19.01
N ALA A 675 -7.08 14.51 20.34
CA ALA A 675 -5.91 14.11 21.10
C ALA A 675 -5.50 12.66 20.83
N GLY A 676 -4.23 12.45 20.46
CA GLY A 676 -3.67 11.17 20.07
C GLY A 676 -4.05 10.68 18.66
N ARG A 677 -4.86 11.45 17.94
CA ARG A 677 -5.38 11.12 16.61
C ARG A 677 -5.30 12.27 15.62
N ALA A 678 -4.56 13.33 15.96
CA ALA A 678 -4.44 14.50 15.11
C ALA A 678 -3.82 14.15 13.76
N THR A 679 -4.38 14.72 12.70
CA THR A 679 -3.87 14.62 11.32
C THR A 679 -3.37 15.97 10.81
N VAL A 680 -3.84 17.07 11.41
CA VAL A 680 -3.45 18.44 11.07
C VAL A 680 -2.86 19.11 12.31
N PHE A 681 -1.62 19.59 12.19
CA PHE A 681 -0.87 20.18 13.28
C PHE A 681 -0.60 21.65 12.97
N ILE A 682 -1.17 22.57 13.76
CA ILE A 682 -1.04 24.01 13.57
C ILE A 682 -0.03 24.58 14.56
N PHE A 683 1.04 25.14 14.04
CA PHE A 683 2.13 25.70 14.83
C PHE A 683 1.86 27.16 15.19
N PRO A 684 2.19 27.61 16.43
CA PRO A 684 1.87 28.95 16.89
C PRO A 684 2.69 30.05 16.21
N ASP A 685 3.83 29.69 15.64
CA ASP A 685 4.76 30.59 14.95
C ASP A 685 5.66 29.83 13.97
N LEU A 686 6.32 30.59 13.07
CA LEU A 686 7.17 30.03 12.02
C LEU A 686 8.42 29.34 12.55
N ASN A 687 9.02 29.80 13.65
CA ASN A 687 10.19 29.13 14.21
C ASN A 687 9.85 27.72 14.65
N THR A 688 8.72 27.56 15.33
CA THR A 688 8.22 26.26 15.78
C THR A 688 7.89 25.37 14.58
N GLY A 689 7.12 25.85 13.62
CA GLY A 689 6.71 25.09 12.44
C GLY A 689 7.88 24.66 11.55
N ASN A 690 8.74 25.62 11.19
CA ASN A 690 9.87 25.38 10.28
C ASN A 690 10.92 24.41 10.88
N ASN A 691 11.23 24.57 12.17
CA ASN A 691 12.18 23.65 12.82
C ASN A 691 11.57 22.26 13.03
N THR A 692 10.28 22.18 13.39
CA THR A 692 9.63 20.89 13.67
C THR A 692 9.51 20.03 12.42
N TYR A 693 9.02 20.58 11.29
CA TYR A 693 8.91 19.75 10.08
C TYR A 693 10.26 19.22 9.60
N LYS A 694 11.33 20.05 9.68
CA LYS A 694 12.69 19.61 9.34
C LYS A 694 13.23 18.56 10.30
N ALA A 695 12.95 18.73 11.60
CA ALA A 695 13.36 17.74 12.60
C ALA A 695 12.67 16.38 12.33
N VAL A 696 11.37 16.38 12.10
CA VAL A 696 10.61 15.16 11.76
C VAL A 696 11.11 14.55 10.44
N GLN A 697 11.27 15.37 9.40
CA GLN A 697 11.81 14.90 8.12
C GLN A 697 13.16 14.19 8.28
N ARG A 698 14.09 14.78 9.06
CA ARG A 698 15.44 14.25 9.20
C ARG A 698 15.57 13.12 10.22
N SER A 699 14.78 13.15 11.29
CA SER A 699 14.88 12.18 12.39
C SER A 699 14.00 10.95 12.17
N ALA A 700 12.83 11.12 11.55
CA ALA A 700 11.91 10.02 11.25
C ALA A 700 12.00 9.51 9.80
N GLY A 701 12.89 10.08 8.97
CA GLY A 701 12.97 9.72 7.55
C GLY A 701 11.70 10.06 6.75
N ALA A 702 10.87 10.97 7.27
CA ALA A 702 9.60 11.31 6.64
C ALA A 702 9.82 12.04 5.30
N LEU A 703 8.99 11.74 4.31
CA LEU A 703 8.92 12.51 3.08
C LEU A 703 8.11 13.79 3.36
N ALA A 704 8.73 14.96 3.21
CA ALA A 704 8.09 16.25 3.38
C ALA A 704 7.77 16.86 2.02
N ILE A 705 6.50 16.91 1.64
CA ILE A 705 6.03 17.46 0.36
C ILE A 705 5.45 18.85 0.61
N GLY A 706 6.04 19.87 0.01
CA GLY A 706 5.63 21.27 0.20
C GLY A 706 6.81 22.26 0.07
N PRO A 707 6.59 23.56 0.34
CA PRO A 707 5.37 24.13 0.91
C PRO A 707 4.21 24.21 -0.08
N VAL A 708 3.05 23.75 0.32
CA VAL A 708 1.79 23.88 -0.44
C VAL A 708 1.11 25.15 0.04
N LEU A 709 0.93 26.13 -0.83
CA LEU A 709 0.28 27.39 -0.49
C LEU A 709 -1.24 27.26 -0.40
N GLN A 710 -1.81 27.90 0.59
CA GLN A 710 -3.25 27.89 0.87
C GLN A 710 -3.79 29.27 1.19
N GLY A 711 -5.12 29.42 1.12
CA GLY A 711 -5.77 30.71 1.31
C GLY A 711 -5.67 31.66 0.11
N ILE A 712 -5.10 31.22 -1.02
CA ILE A 712 -4.98 31.99 -2.27
C ILE A 712 -6.08 31.59 -3.26
N ASN A 713 -6.56 32.54 -4.10
CA ASN A 713 -7.67 32.31 -5.06
C ASN A 713 -7.36 31.34 -6.21
N ALA A 714 -6.09 31.13 -6.54
CA ALA A 714 -5.68 30.16 -7.56
C ALA A 714 -4.42 29.44 -7.11
N PRO A 715 -4.20 28.17 -7.50
CA PRO A 715 -3.04 27.39 -7.09
C PRO A 715 -1.73 27.97 -7.64
N ILE A 716 -0.88 28.43 -6.76
CA ILE A 716 0.48 28.85 -7.06
C ILE A 716 1.34 28.25 -5.96
N ASN A 717 2.20 27.31 -6.30
CA ASN A 717 3.05 26.63 -5.33
C ASN A 717 4.53 26.93 -5.55
N ASP A 718 5.26 26.95 -4.44
CA ASP A 718 6.69 27.23 -4.39
C ASP A 718 7.50 25.96 -4.22
N LEU A 719 8.68 25.92 -4.80
CA LEU A 719 9.65 24.84 -4.66
C LEU A 719 10.83 25.30 -3.79
N SER A 720 11.47 24.37 -3.13
CA SER A 720 12.81 24.61 -2.60
C SER A 720 13.82 24.66 -3.75
N ARG A 721 14.81 25.57 -3.67
CA ARG A 721 15.95 25.59 -4.63
C ARG A 721 16.76 24.28 -4.64
N GLY A 722 16.65 23.50 -3.55
CA GLY A 722 17.24 22.17 -3.44
C GLY A 722 16.26 21.03 -3.80
N ALA A 723 15.12 21.32 -4.43
CA ALA A 723 14.13 20.32 -4.80
C ALA A 723 14.71 19.28 -5.78
N LEU A 724 14.37 18.04 -5.58
CA LEU A 724 14.64 16.93 -6.49
C LEU A 724 13.59 16.89 -7.61
N VAL A 725 13.82 16.11 -8.63
CA VAL A 725 12.85 15.89 -9.72
C VAL A 725 11.52 15.34 -9.18
N SER A 726 11.58 14.42 -8.23
CA SER A 726 10.40 13.88 -7.54
C SER A 726 9.59 14.95 -6.81
N ASP A 727 10.27 15.91 -6.15
CA ASP A 727 9.60 17.00 -5.43
C ASP A 727 8.84 17.91 -6.41
N ILE A 728 9.39 18.18 -7.59
CA ILE A 728 8.73 18.95 -8.64
C ILE A 728 7.51 18.20 -9.16
N VAL A 729 7.65 16.89 -9.44
CA VAL A 729 6.53 16.04 -9.90
C VAL A 729 5.39 16.05 -8.88
N ASN A 730 5.70 15.84 -7.60
CA ASN A 730 4.72 15.82 -6.53
C ASN A 730 4.03 17.18 -6.33
N THR A 731 4.80 18.30 -6.42
CA THR A 731 4.23 19.64 -6.30
C THR A 731 3.31 19.99 -7.47
N VAL A 732 3.63 19.56 -8.69
CA VAL A 732 2.75 19.73 -9.85
C VAL A 732 1.45 18.94 -9.68
N ALA A 733 1.53 17.68 -9.21
CA ALA A 733 0.35 16.87 -8.93
C ALA A 733 -0.55 17.51 -7.85
N ILE A 734 0.03 18.02 -6.78
CA ILE A 734 -0.66 18.78 -5.72
C ILE A 734 -1.36 20.01 -6.31
N THR A 735 -0.63 20.78 -7.15
CA THR A 735 -1.19 21.98 -7.79
C THR A 735 -2.38 21.65 -8.69
N ALA A 736 -2.30 20.52 -9.42
CA ALA A 736 -3.40 20.02 -10.23
C ALA A 736 -4.62 19.65 -9.36
N ILE A 737 -4.43 18.94 -8.24
CA ILE A 737 -5.52 18.60 -7.31
C ILE A 737 -6.16 19.85 -6.70
N GLN A 738 -5.38 20.87 -6.35
CA GLN A 738 -5.90 22.14 -5.87
C GLN A 738 -6.72 22.87 -6.96
N ALA A 739 -6.30 22.77 -8.23
CA ALA A 739 -7.04 23.34 -9.35
C ALA A 739 -8.37 22.62 -9.60
N GLN A 740 -8.39 21.28 -9.52
CA GLN A 740 -9.62 20.46 -9.57
C GLN A 740 -10.62 20.89 -8.49
N ALA A 741 -10.15 21.02 -7.24
CA ALA A 741 -10.98 21.45 -6.12
C ALA A 741 -11.56 22.87 -6.32
N ARG A 742 -10.79 23.79 -6.93
CA ARG A 742 -11.23 25.14 -7.28
C ARG A 742 -12.31 25.12 -8.34
N SER A 743 -12.20 24.30 -9.38
CA SER A 743 -13.16 24.16 -10.47
C SER A 743 -14.49 23.60 -9.93
N ALA A 744 -14.47 22.54 -9.14
CA ALA A 744 -15.64 21.94 -8.52
C ALA A 744 -16.41 22.94 -7.62
N ASN A 745 -15.69 23.78 -6.86
CA ASN A 745 -16.30 24.81 -6.02
C ASN A 745 -16.94 25.96 -6.83
N ARG A 746 -16.44 26.27 -8.02
CA ARG A 746 -17.05 27.27 -8.95
C ARG A 746 -18.33 26.75 -9.55
N ASP A 747 -18.35 25.48 -9.95
CA ASP A 747 -19.55 24.86 -10.55
C ASP A 747 -20.70 24.76 -9.54
N THR A 748 -20.41 24.36 -8.31
CA THR A 748 -21.37 24.32 -7.20
C THR A 748 -21.92 25.71 -6.86
N ALA A 749 -21.10 26.76 -6.90
CA ALA A 749 -21.54 28.13 -6.65
C ALA A 749 -22.40 28.68 -7.81
N ALA A 750 -22.07 28.32 -9.05
CA ALA A 750 -22.84 28.67 -10.23
C ALA A 750 -24.23 28.01 -10.24
N ASP A 751 -24.28 26.72 -9.90
CA ASP A 751 -25.53 25.95 -9.78
C ASP A 751 -26.44 26.49 -8.66
N ALA A 752 -25.86 26.82 -7.49
CA ALA A 752 -26.60 27.44 -6.39
C ALA A 752 -27.17 28.82 -6.77
N SER A 753 -26.44 29.63 -7.54
CA SER A 753 -26.87 30.89 -8.04
C SER A 753 -28.01 30.77 -9.09
N ALA A 754 -27.87 29.76 -9.98
CA ALA A 754 -28.90 29.45 -10.98
C ALA A 754 -30.19 28.89 -10.34
N ALA A 755 -30.09 28.11 -9.27
CA ALA A 755 -31.22 27.62 -8.49
C ALA A 755 -31.94 28.75 -7.75
N ALA A 756 -31.20 29.68 -7.13
CA ALA A 756 -31.77 30.85 -6.45
C ALA A 756 -32.48 31.81 -7.41
N THR A 757 -31.99 31.91 -8.66
CA THR A 757 -32.60 32.74 -9.68
C THR A 757 -33.91 32.13 -10.22
N LYS A 758 -34.05 30.79 -10.20
CA LYS A 758 -35.26 30.06 -10.58
C LYS A 758 -36.38 30.09 -9.51
N GLU A 759 -35.99 30.21 -8.22
CA GLU A 759 -36.95 30.36 -7.12
C GLU A 759 -37.52 31.78 -6.98
N THR A 760 -36.86 32.77 -7.60
CA THR A 760 -37.30 34.17 -7.57
C THR A 760 -37.99 34.65 -8.85
N ALA A 761 -38.08 33.80 -9.87
CA ALA A 761 -38.83 34.05 -11.12
C ALA A 761 -40.14 33.21 -11.17
#